data_9d39b91fd35fa6eb543a190513d6f401
#
_entry.id   9d39b91fd35fa6eb543a190513d6f401
#
_cell.length_a   1.000
_cell.length_b   1.000
_cell.length_c   1.000
_cell.angle_alpha   90.00
_cell.angle_beta   90.00
_cell.angle_gamma   90.00
#
_symmetry.space_group_name_H-M   'P 1'
#
loop_
_entity.id
_entity.type
_entity.pdbx_description
1 polymer ?
#
loop_
_entity_poly.entity_id
_entity_poly.type
_entity_poly.pdbx_seq_one_letter_code
_entity_poly.pdbx_strand_id
1 'polypeptide(L)'
;MTTPPTGTIEGVAEDAQGQPLSGVQLVLRTVKGRIAKRATSRPDGRYSFAHITAGDYSISGTKEAFATVRAAVTVRAGERASADLILAAASAGAPSPAAAAAPPAAAPPTPGPAAASAPVEIEEVNIIAKRLEAARAAIEPQIGASTYTVTRQAIEAQPGGANNTLNQVLLQAPGVSQDAEAAGGIHIRNEMQPAEFRINGIPLPTGLSYFGQGLSPRFANSFTLITGALPAQYGLSTTGVIDIQTKSGLFAPGGFVSMYGGGYDTLQPSAEYGGSFDGYNYYVSGDFLSTNHGIDGVTPAVTQIHDQSEQLHAFAYLDKIIDGENRVTAIAGLFNGRFEIPNNPATPTFSGITDLNGIPVSAYNPALLDERQNETSQFGVLSYLHSGPEVDFRVSAFTKYSTLHFRRDPTLSDIAFNGISQNALLKSFANGIQVDAAGKIAAGHTLRSGLFMNGERFTSQTVSAVLVQDGTDTFGNPTFGSTPTTSFPSEILASIGKTGWAYSAWLQDEWKVTPDLTVNYGGRFDAVSQFVVGSQLSPRLNSVWQATPTTILHAGYARLFTPPPFQEGPAENLSQLNDFNGTGLTTSGATPSTVNGPLKIERANLFDVGAAQDLFAGLKVGVDLYYKFARNGVDFGQFGAPIITIPFNYRIVANRGVELTTTYQNGPFSYYGNLAIAQQQAKGITSAQFNFSPDDLAYIDTHGIQTDHSQLMTASSGLSYVWEGTRFSADLLAGTGTRTTRPGGPPNGGTLPSYSQTNLGVSHTFELPHVGAIKVRFDVINLFDEIYLLRSSTSLGAFSPAFAPRRTFYAGITKQF
;
A
#
# COMPACT_ATOMS: atom_id res chain seq x y z
N MET A 1 -15.07 -3.75 56.04
CA MET A 1 -15.45 -3.10 54.76
C MET A 1 -14.14 -2.70 54.08
N THR A 2 -13.70 -3.41 53.10
CA THR A 2 -12.50 -3.07 52.33
C THR A 2 -12.82 -1.82 51.47
N THR A 3 -12.02 -0.78 51.63
CA THR A 3 -12.12 0.45 50.81
C THR A 3 -11.97 0.05 49.33
N PRO A 4 -12.86 0.45 48.42
CA PRO A 4 -12.71 0.12 47.00
C PRO A 4 -11.38 0.69 46.48
N PRO A 5 -10.69 -0.05 45.62
CA PRO A 5 -9.40 0.37 45.08
C PRO A 5 -9.58 1.65 44.21
N THR A 6 -8.72 2.66 44.44
CA THR A 6 -8.76 3.97 43.82
C THR A 6 -7.53 4.20 42.93
N GLY A 7 -7.70 5.02 41.84
CA GLY A 7 -6.63 5.53 40.98
C GLY A 7 -6.60 7.06 40.98
N THR A 8 -5.79 7.64 40.10
CA THR A 8 -5.62 9.08 39.92
C THR A 8 -5.78 9.43 38.45
N ILE A 9 -6.44 10.55 38.14
CA ILE A 9 -6.49 11.09 36.78
C ILE A 9 -5.64 12.36 36.76
N GLU A 10 -4.74 12.47 35.82
CA GLU A 10 -3.91 13.66 35.59
C GLU A 10 -4.06 14.09 34.14
N GLY A 11 -3.87 15.40 33.84
CA GLY A 11 -3.92 15.91 32.48
C GLY A 11 -3.59 17.40 32.39
N VAL A 12 -3.50 17.89 31.18
CA VAL A 12 -3.25 19.29 30.85
C VAL A 12 -4.46 19.87 30.12
N ALA A 13 -4.85 21.09 30.46
CA ALA A 13 -5.83 21.85 29.71
C ALA A 13 -5.10 22.90 28.86
N GLU A 14 -5.28 22.83 27.55
CA GLU A 14 -4.58 23.66 26.57
C GLU A 14 -5.58 24.31 25.60
N ASP A 15 -5.17 25.38 24.91
CA ASP A 15 -5.91 25.89 23.77
C ASP A 15 -5.60 25.13 22.49
N ALA A 16 -6.25 25.47 21.38
CA ALA A 16 -6.03 24.85 20.08
C ALA A 16 -4.61 25.07 19.50
N GLN A 17 -3.82 25.95 20.12
CA GLN A 17 -2.42 26.25 19.78
C GLN A 17 -1.43 25.55 20.71
N GLY A 18 -1.92 24.74 21.67
CA GLY A 18 -1.08 24.01 22.62
C GLY A 18 -0.59 24.89 23.79
N GLN A 19 -1.17 26.08 24.00
CA GLN A 19 -0.81 26.92 25.13
C GLN A 19 -1.58 26.49 26.39
N PRO A 20 -0.90 26.33 27.55
CA PRO A 20 -1.55 25.88 28.76
C PRO A 20 -2.60 26.90 29.27
N LEU A 21 -3.79 26.38 29.54
CA LEU A 21 -4.91 27.18 30.03
C LEU A 21 -5.07 27.07 31.56
N SER A 22 -4.77 28.15 32.25
CA SER A 22 -5.04 28.29 33.70
C SER A 22 -6.52 28.54 33.98
N GLY A 23 -7.03 28.06 35.12
CA GLY A 23 -8.38 28.40 35.60
C GLY A 23 -9.52 27.70 34.85
N VAL A 24 -9.25 26.67 34.06
CA VAL A 24 -10.31 25.85 33.45
C VAL A 24 -11.04 25.07 34.55
N GLN A 25 -12.37 25.25 34.63
CA GLN A 25 -13.23 24.52 35.55
C GLN A 25 -13.47 23.09 35.06
N LEU A 26 -13.03 22.11 35.81
CA LEU A 26 -13.06 20.69 35.44
C LEU A 26 -14.08 19.93 36.31
N VAL A 27 -14.97 19.19 35.66
CA VAL A 27 -15.98 18.37 36.35
C VAL A 27 -15.85 16.92 35.90
N LEU A 28 -15.50 16.02 36.80
CA LEU A 28 -15.46 14.58 36.60
C LEU A 28 -16.85 13.99 36.90
N ARG A 29 -17.41 13.22 35.96
CA ARG A 29 -18.70 12.55 36.06
C ARG A 29 -18.54 11.04 35.85
N THR A 30 -19.31 10.27 36.56
CA THR A 30 -19.45 8.83 36.29
C THR A 30 -20.27 8.62 35.00
N VAL A 31 -20.23 7.42 34.41
CA VAL A 31 -21.02 7.04 33.23
C VAL A 31 -22.53 7.30 33.41
N LYS A 32 -23.04 7.23 34.64
CA LYS A 32 -24.44 7.56 34.98
C LYS A 32 -24.68 9.07 35.15
N GLY A 33 -23.74 9.95 34.74
CA GLY A 33 -23.88 11.40 34.77
C GLY A 33 -23.69 12.05 36.15
N ARG A 34 -23.48 11.26 37.23
CA ARG A 34 -23.30 11.79 38.60
C ARG A 34 -21.91 12.43 38.73
N ILE A 35 -21.85 13.65 39.30
CA ILE A 35 -20.58 14.33 39.56
C ILE A 35 -19.79 13.53 40.60
N ALA A 36 -18.62 13.05 40.20
CA ALA A 36 -17.68 12.35 41.07
C ALA A 36 -16.72 13.33 41.78
N LYS A 37 -16.20 14.33 41.07
CA LYS A 37 -15.25 15.33 41.60
C LYS A 37 -15.17 16.56 40.74
N ARG A 38 -14.60 17.67 41.31
CA ARG A 38 -14.31 18.93 40.60
C ARG A 38 -12.85 19.31 40.83
N ALA A 39 -12.22 19.97 39.86
CA ALA A 39 -10.86 20.51 39.92
C ALA A 39 -10.79 21.77 39.07
N THR A 40 -9.70 22.53 39.21
CA THR A 40 -9.39 23.71 38.38
C THR A 40 -7.95 23.53 37.88
N SER A 41 -7.68 23.84 36.61
CA SER A 41 -6.32 23.76 36.07
C SER A 41 -5.42 24.85 36.68
N ARG A 42 -4.17 24.49 36.89
CA ARG A 42 -3.11 25.36 37.46
C ARG A 42 -2.60 26.35 36.41
N PRO A 43 -1.70 27.31 36.77
CA PRO A 43 -1.09 28.21 35.78
C PRO A 43 -0.35 27.51 34.62
N ASP A 44 0.15 26.32 34.83
CA ASP A 44 0.81 25.45 33.84
C ASP A 44 -0.18 24.56 33.05
N GLY A 45 -1.48 24.80 33.15
CA GLY A 45 -2.55 24.04 32.55
C GLY A 45 -2.83 22.70 33.22
N ARG A 46 -1.96 22.19 34.11
CA ARG A 46 -2.09 20.85 34.70
C ARG A 46 -3.23 20.77 35.70
N TYR A 47 -3.86 19.61 35.76
CA TYR A 47 -4.88 19.27 36.71
C TYR A 47 -4.81 17.80 37.19
N SER A 48 -5.42 17.48 38.33
CA SER A 48 -5.42 16.13 38.88
C SER A 48 -6.67 15.85 39.70
N PHE A 49 -7.22 14.63 39.57
CA PHE A 49 -8.25 14.06 40.43
C PHE A 49 -7.69 12.84 41.15
N ALA A 50 -7.33 12.95 42.41
CA ALA A 50 -6.83 11.85 43.21
C ALA A 50 -7.96 11.06 43.90
N HIS A 51 -7.70 9.79 44.25
CA HIS A 51 -8.63 8.89 44.94
C HIS A 51 -9.95 8.68 44.18
N ILE A 52 -9.89 8.39 42.94
CA ILE A 52 -11.05 8.05 42.10
C ILE A 52 -11.24 6.54 42.08
N THR A 53 -12.44 6.06 42.40
CA THR A 53 -12.76 4.63 42.34
C THR A 53 -12.53 4.09 40.92
N ALA A 54 -12.03 2.87 40.77
CA ALA A 54 -11.87 2.26 39.45
C ALA A 54 -13.20 2.20 38.69
N GLY A 55 -13.17 2.63 37.42
CA GLY A 55 -14.34 2.71 36.54
C GLY A 55 -14.18 3.76 35.45
N ASP A 56 -15.22 3.92 34.65
CA ASP A 56 -15.24 4.85 33.52
C ASP A 56 -15.84 6.18 33.91
N TYR A 57 -15.24 7.27 33.46
CA TYR A 57 -15.59 8.65 33.79
C TYR A 57 -15.53 9.53 32.56
N SER A 58 -16.25 10.66 32.59
CA SER A 58 -16.07 11.78 31.68
C SER A 58 -15.61 13.02 32.41
N ILE A 59 -14.63 13.72 31.85
CA ILE A 59 -14.16 15.03 32.32
C ILE A 59 -14.70 16.08 31.37
N SER A 60 -15.34 17.11 31.92
CA SER A 60 -15.70 18.31 31.16
C SER A 60 -14.90 19.50 31.65
N GLY A 61 -14.28 20.24 30.73
CA GLY A 61 -13.55 21.48 30.98
C GLY A 61 -14.31 22.68 30.41
N THR A 62 -14.52 23.74 31.25
CA THR A 62 -15.16 25.00 30.85
C THR A 62 -14.29 26.18 31.26
N LYS A 63 -14.17 27.15 30.37
CA LYS A 63 -13.51 28.44 30.64
C LYS A 63 -14.18 29.51 29.80
N GLU A 64 -14.27 30.74 30.36
CA GLU A 64 -14.80 31.93 29.66
C GLU A 64 -14.02 32.17 28.36
N ALA A 65 -14.71 32.51 27.31
CA ALA A 65 -14.20 32.65 25.94
C ALA A 65 -13.75 31.36 25.22
N PHE A 66 -14.01 30.17 25.81
CA PHE A 66 -13.71 28.90 25.20
C PHE A 66 -14.94 27.98 25.12
N ALA A 67 -15.02 27.17 24.09
CA ALA A 67 -16.04 26.11 23.97
C ALA A 67 -15.81 25.04 25.04
N THR A 68 -16.92 24.56 25.65
CA THR A 68 -16.83 23.46 26.62
C THR A 68 -16.33 22.21 25.95
N VAL A 69 -15.24 21.62 26.48
CA VAL A 69 -14.67 20.34 25.99
C VAL A 69 -15.01 19.20 26.95
N ARG A 70 -15.07 17.97 26.42
CA ARG A 70 -15.26 16.76 27.23
C ARG A 70 -14.28 15.66 26.75
N ALA A 71 -13.74 14.90 27.70
CA ALA A 71 -12.91 13.75 27.48
C ALA A 71 -13.39 12.57 28.34
N ALA A 72 -13.37 11.38 27.77
CA ALA A 72 -13.60 10.13 28.52
C ALA A 72 -12.27 9.63 29.11
N VAL A 73 -12.32 9.03 30.29
CA VAL A 73 -11.16 8.44 30.96
C VAL A 73 -11.56 7.23 31.78
N THR A 74 -10.80 6.13 31.62
CA THR A 74 -10.95 4.91 32.41
C THR A 74 -9.92 4.92 33.54
N VAL A 75 -10.35 4.73 34.75
CA VAL A 75 -9.49 4.65 35.95
C VAL A 75 -9.41 3.21 36.42
N ARG A 76 -8.20 2.67 36.50
CA ARG A 76 -7.94 1.37 37.11
C ARG A 76 -7.38 1.52 38.50
N ALA A 77 -7.52 0.49 39.30
CA ALA A 77 -7.02 0.46 40.69
C ALA A 77 -5.51 0.64 40.77
N GLY A 78 -5.05 1.66 41.50
CA GLY A 78 -3.63 1.98 41.65
C GLY A 78 -2.96 2.66 40.47
N GLU A 79 -3.70 2.95 39.37
CA GLU A 79 -3.17 3.50 38.14
C GLU A 79 -3.33 5.03 38.08
N ARG A 80 -2.42 5.69 37.32
CA ARG A 80 -2.55 7.08 36.90
C ARG A 80 -3.05 7.10 35.47
N ALA A 81 -4.29 7.50 35.28
CA ALA A 81 -4.88 7.72 33.95
C ALA A 81 -4.59 9.13 33.45
N SER A 82 -4.23 9.32 32.19
CA SER A 82 -4.02 10.62 31.58
C SER A 82 -5.24 11.04 30.76
N ALA A 83 -5.62 12.34 30.85
CA ALA A 83 -6.69 12.91 30.03
C ALA A 83 -6.41 14.40 29.77
N ASP A 84 -5.90 14.72 28.59
CA ASP A 84 -5.62 16.09 28.18
C ASP A 84 -6.86 16.72 27.53
N LEU A 85 -7.07 18.01 27.75
CA LEU A 85 -8.24 18.76 27.26
C LEU A 85 -7.79 19.93 26.38
N ILE A 86 -8.17 19.93 25.11
CA ILE A 86 -7.90 21.00 24.16
C ILE A 86 -9.18 21.83 24.00
N LEU A 87 -9.17 23.08 24.47
CA LEU A 87 -10.30 24.00 24.40
C LEU A 87 -10.16 24.92 23.18
N ALA A 88 -11.14 24.89 22.27
CA ALA A 88 -11.22 25.83 21.17
C ALA A 88 -11.82 27.19 21.65
N ALA A 89 -11.31 28.31 21.12
CA ALA A 89 -11.89 29.60 21.37
C ALA A 89 -13.36 29.66 20.92
N ALA A 90 -14.25 30.20 21.72
CA ALA A 90 -15.64 30.34 21.34
C ALA A 90 -15.75 31.44 20.26
N SER A 91 -16.32 31.11 19.09
CA SER A 91 -16.62 32.10 18.07
C SER A 91 -17.60 33.15 18.62
N ALA A 92 -17.27 34.43 18.53
CA ALA A 92 -18.11 35.53 18.97
C ALA A 92 -19.43 35.52 18.18
N GLY A 93 -20.51 35.01 18.78
CA GLY A 93 -21.81 34.99 18.11
C GLY A 93 -22.95 34.23 18.80
N ALA A 94 -22.78 33.70 20.00
CA ALA A 94 -23.90 33.09 20.73
C ALA A 94 -24.06 33.74 22.14
N PRO A 95 -25.25 34.29 22.51
CA PRO A 95 -25.44 34.90 23.80
C PRO A 95 -25.47 33.86 24.94
N SER A 96 -24.75 34.22 26.02
CA SER A 96 -24.77 33.48 27.30
C SER A 96 -26.17 33.58 27.93
N PRO A 97 -26.72 32.47 28.45
CA PRO A 97 -27.96 32.56 29.21
C PRO A 97 -27.68 33.10 30.61
N ALA A 98 -28.03 34.39 30.83
CA ALA A 98 -28.14 34.97 32.16
C ALA A 98 -29.40 34.43 32.88
N ALA A 99 -29.24 34.19 34.17
CA ALA A 99 -30.32 33.80 35.06
C ALA A 99 -31.50 34.81 35.03
N ALA A 100 -32.68 34.33 34.69
CA ALA A 100 -33.93 35.07 34.89
C ALA A 100 -34.92 34.26 35.73
N ALA A 101 -35.53 35.00 36.66
CA ALA A 101 -36.53 34.56 37.64
C ALA A 101 -37.83 34.11 36.99
N ALA A 102 -38.54 33.22 37.65
CA ALA A 102 -39.86 32.66 37.26
C ALA A 102 -40.97 33.70 37.25
N PRO A 103 -41.90 33.68 36.34
CA PRO A 103 -43.27 34.09 36.49
C PRO A 103 -44.28 32.94 36.26
N PRO A 104 -45.60 33.14 36.56
CA PRO A 104 -46.48 32.11 37.00
C PRO A 104 -47.17 31.33 35.89
N ALA A 105 -47.81 30.23 36.33
CA ALA A 105 -48.47 29.23 35.50
C ALA A 105 -49.55 29.75 34.54
N ALA A 106 -49.52 29.24 33.29
CA ALA A 106 -50.62 29.30 32.34
C ALA A 106 -50.82 27.92 31.67
N ALA A 107 -52.05 27.62 31.31
CA ALA A 107 -52.61 26.35 30.91
C ALA A 107 -51.99 25.63 29.71
N PRO A 108 -52.27 24.32 29.49
CA PRO A 108 -51.54 23.44 28.56
C PRO A 108 -51.92 23.70 27.10
N PRO A 109 -50.95 23.76 26.17
CA PRO A 109 -51.18 23.66 24.75
C PRO A 109 -51.07 22.22 24.25
N THR A 110 -51.85 21.94 23.28
CA THR A 110 -52.03 20.71 22.44
C THR A 110 -50.67 20.18 21.91
N PRO A 111 -50.54 18.84 21.69
CA PRO A 111 -49.26 18.28 21.25
C PRO A 111 -48.98 18.60 19.80
N GLY A 112 -47.89 19.34 19.56
CA GLY A 112 -47.21 19.49 18.27
C GLY A 112 -46.17 18.39 18.04
N PRO A 113 -45.75 18.12 16.82
CA PRO A 113 -44.97 16.92 16.49
C PRO A 113 -43.58 16.95 17.18
N ALA A 114 -43.18 15.78 17.67
CA ALA A 114 -41.94 15.52 18.37
C ALA A 114 -40.71 16.05 17.62
N ALA A 115 -40.01 17.00 18.25
CA ALA A 115 -38.68 17.41 17.80
C ALA A 115 -37.66 16.40 18.32
N ALA A 116 -36.82 15.93 17.41
CA ALA A 116 -35.83 14.89 17.59
C ALA A 116 -34.81 15.17 18.72
N SER A 117 -34.59 14.19 19.54
CA SER A 117 -33.54 14.10 20.58
C SER A 117 -32.21 13.73 19.95
N ALA A 118 -31.48 14.67 19.35
CA ALA A 118 -30.32 14.38 18.53
C ALA A 118 -28.90 14.47 19.17
N PRO A 119 -28.60 15.10 20.35
CA PRO A 119 -27.21 15.21 20.80
C PRO A 119 -26.68 14.04 21.65
N VAL A 120 -27.53 13.33 22.40
CA VAL A 120 -27.10 12.26 23.32
C VAL A 120 -26.75 10.96 22.56
N GLU A 121 -27.47 10.68 21.52
CA GLU A 121 -27.35 9.47 20.71
C GLU A 121 -26.05 9.42 19.88
N ILE A 122 -25.57 10.57 19.39
CA ILE A 122 -24.32 10.68 18.59
C ILE A 122 -23.08 10.45 19.46
N GLU A 123 -23.09 10.88 20.72
CA GLU A 123 -21.93 10.72 21.62
C GLU A 123 -21.76 9.27 22.09
N GLU A 124 -22.87 8.56 22.32
CA GLU A 124 -22.88 7.14 22.68
C GLU A 124 -22.41 6.27 21.52
N VAL A 125 -22.90 6.52 20.31
CA VAL A 125 -22.47 5.85 19.08
C VAL A 125 -20.96 6.06 18.83
N ASN A 126 -20.41 7.25 19.08
CA ASN A 126 -18.98 7.52 18.96
C ASN A 126 -18.13 6.71 19.94
N ILE A 127 -18.57 6.55 21.17
CA ILE A 127 -17.86 5.75 22.19
C ILE A 127 -17.89 4.28 21.81
N ILE A 128 -19.01 3.77 21.38
CA ILE A 128 -19.16 2.38 20.91
C ILE A 128 -18.30 2.13 19.69
N ALA A 129 -18.31 3.04 18.71
CA ALA A 129 -17.50 2.91 17.50
C ALA A 129 -16.00 2.87 17.81
N LYS A 130 -15.49 3.75 18.70
CA LYS A 130 -14.09 3.73 19.14
C LYS A 130 -13.73 2.42 19.85
N ARG A 131 -14.64 1.88 20.68
CA ARG A 131 -14.44 0.60 21.33
C ARG A 131 -14.35 -0.55 20.32
N LEU A 132 -15.29 -0.61 19.35
CA LEU A 132 -15.29 -1.62 18.30
C LEU A 132 -14.09 -1.50 17.37
N GLU A 133 -13.61 -0.28 17.12
CA GLU A 133 -12.37 -0.06 16.37
C GLU A 133 -11.15 -0.52 17.15
N ALA A 134 -11.08 -0.25 18.45
CA ALA A 134 -10.02 -0.77 19.31
C ALA A 134 -10.06 -2.31 19.40
N ALA A 135 -11.24 -2.92 19.43
CA ALA A 135 -11.40 -4.38 19.41
C ALA A 135 -10.93 -4.97 18.07
N ARG A 136 -11.24 -4.32 16.95
CA ARG A 136 -10.73 -4.73 15.64
C ARG A 136 -9.20 -4.69 15.62
N ALA A 137 -8.60 -3.61 16.10
CA ALA A 137 -7.15 -3.49 16.21
C ALA A 137 -6.55 -4.49 17.22
N ALA A 138 -7.32 -4.87 18.26
CA ALA A 138 -6.88 -5.85 19.26
C ALA A 138 -6.87 -7.29 18.74
N ILE A 139 -7.57 -7.60 17.64
CA ILE A 139 -7.48 -8.90 16.96
C ILE A 139 -6.08 -9.06 16.32
N GLU A 140 -5.43 -7.96 15.93
CA GLU A 140 -4.07 -7.97 15.42
C GLU A 140 -3.05 -8.07 16.57
N PRO A 141 -1.97 -8.88 16.45
CA PRO A 141 -0.99 -9.01 17.51
C PRO A 141 -0.18 -7.72 17.65
N GLN A 142 0.32 -7.46 18.85
CA GLN A 142 1.39 -6.48 19.01
C GLN A 142 2.62 -7.00 18.29
N ILE A 143 3.11 -6.23 17.31
CA ILE A 143 4.02 -6.72 16.30
C ILE A 143 5.45 -6.54 16.79
N GLY A 144 6.23 -7.64 16.83
CA GLY A 144 7.68 -7.63 16.96
C GLY A 144 8.39 -7.59 15.61
N ALA A 145 7.77 -7.02 14.58
CA ALA A 145 8.29 -6.81 13.24
C ALA A 145 8.45 -5.31 12.98
N SER A 146 9.22 -4.94 11.95
CA SER A 146 9.38 -3.54 11.54
C SER A 146 8.06 -2.99 10.98
N THR A 147 7.58 -1.88 11.53
CA THR A 147 6.35 -1.24 11.07
C THR A 147 6.60 0.23 10.73
N TYR A 148 6.08 0.65 9.59
CA TYR A 148 6.13 2.04 9.17
C TYR A 148 4.75 2.51 8.74
N THR A 149 4.21 3.53 9.42
CA THR A 149 2.85 4.03 9.18
C THR A 149 2.88 5.42 8.58
N VAL A 150 2.30 5.56 7.40
CA VAL A 150 2.04 6.83 6.73
C VAL A 150 0.60 7.23 7.04
N THR A 151 0.42 8.24 7.87
CA THR A 151 -0.90 8.74 8.27
C THR A 151 -1.51 9.64 7.19
N ARG A 152 -2.83 9.88 7.26
CA ARG A 152 -3.51 10.86 6.41
C ARG A 152 -2.81 12.23 6.42
N GLN A 153 -2.39 12.69 7.58
CA GLN A 153 -1.67 13.96 7.71
C GLN A 153 -0.33 13.95 6.98
N ALA A 154 0.41 12.83 7.04
CA ALA A 154 1.65 12.64 6.31
C ALA A 154 1.41 12.63 4.80
N ILE A 155 0.35 11.96 4.30
CA ILE A 155 -0.04 11.98 2.88
C ILE A 155 -0.34 13.42 2.43
N GLU A 156 -1.18 14.15 3.16
CA GLU A 156 -1.53 15.55 2.84
C GLU A 156 -0.33 16.50 2.93
N ALA A 157 0.67 16.16 3.71
CA ALA A 157 1.89 16.96 3.87
C ALA A 157 2.89 16.78 2.72
N GLN A 158 2.76 15.77 1.87
CA GLN A 158 3.61 15.59 0.69
C GLN A 158 3.29 16.60 -0.41
N PRO A 159 4.26 16.97 -1.28
CA PRO A 159 3.97 17.50 -2.60
C PRO A 159 3.02 16.55 -3.36
N GLY A 160 2.00 17.09 -4.04
CA GLY A 160 0.92 16.28 -4.61
C GLY A 160 -0.17 15.84 -3.63
N GLY A 161 0.17 15.49 -2.38
CA GLY A 161 -0.78 15.05 -1.35
C GLY A 161 -1.56 13.80 -1.74
N ALA A 162 -2.88 13.80 -1.53
CA ALA A 162 -3.76 12.70 -1.92
C ALA A 162 -3.97 12.56 -3.46
N ASN A 163 -3.36 13.44 -4.28
CA ASN A 163 -3.33 13.28 -5.73
C ASN A 163 -2.17 12.38 -6.22
N ASN A 164 -1.21 12.08 -5.34
CA ASN A 164 -0.16 11.12 -5.62
C ASN A 164 -0.73 9.72 -5.84
N THR A 165 0.01 8.89 -6.54
CA THR A 165 -0.31 7.46 -6.65
C THR A 165 -0.02 6.75 -5.33
N LEU A 166 -0.59 5.56 -5.13
CA LEU A 166 -0.31 4.75 -3.95
C LEU A 166 1.19 4.42 -3.84
N ASN A 167 1.84 4.11 -4.96
CA ASN A 167 3.28 3.81 -5.00
C ASN A 167 4.11 4.99 -4.52
N GLN A 168 3.82 6.22 -4.98
CA GLN A 168 4.52 7.43 -4.53
C GLN A 168 4.37 7.65 -3.02
N VAL A 169 3.20 7.34 -2.44
CA VAL A 169 3.01 7.39 -0.99
C VAL A 169 3.88 6.34 -0.28
N LEU A 170 3.98 5.13 -0.83
CA LEU A 170 4.75 4.03 -0.23
C LEU A 170 6.26 4.21 -0.35
N LEU A 171 6.76 4.96 -1.32
CA LEU A 171 8.18 5.31 -1.45
C LEU A 171 8.74 6.10 -0.24
N GLN A 172 7.87 6.60 0.64
CA GLN A 172 8.30 7.21 1.90
C GLN A 172 8.69 6.18 2.96
N ALA A 173 8.34 4.90 2.77
CA ALA A 173 8.71 3.87 3.73
C ALA A 173 10.17 3.41 3.52
N PRO A 174 10.87 3.01 4.58
CA PRO A 174 12.24 2.54 4.49
C PRO A 174 12.35 1.30 3.61
N GLY A 175 13.41 1.20 2.81
CA GLY A 175 13.68 0.05 1.96
C GLY A 175 12.70 -0.15 0.80
N VAL A 176 11.82 0.81 0.54
CA VAL A 176 10.94 0.80 -0.63
C VAL A 176 11.58 1.56 -1.78
N SER A 177 11.62 0.94 -2.93
CA SER A 177 12.10 1.52 -4.19
C SER A 177 11.14 1.18 -5.32
N GLN A 178 11.36 1.79 -6.48
CA GLN A 178 10.59 1.48 -7.70
C GLN A 178 11.54 1.30 -8.89
N ASP A 179 11.13 0.51 -9.84
CA ASP A 179 11.76 0.35 -11.15
C ASP A 179 10.88 0.87 -12.29
N ALA A 180 9.66 1.32 -11.94
CA ALA A 180 8.68 1.93 -12.82
C ALA A 180 7.84 2.92 -12.02
N GLU A 181 7.37 4.02 -12.63
CA GLU A 181 6.56 5.01 -11.92
C GLU A 181 5.08 4.63 -11.86
N ALA A 182 4.51 4.28 -13.00
CA ALA A 182 3.09 3.94 -13.10
C ALA A 182 2.85 2.43 -13.13
N ALA A 183 3.77 1.65 -13.68
CA ALA A 183 3.62 0.21 -13.91
C ALA A 183 3.78 -0.65 -12.64
N GLY A 184 3.35 -0.19 -11.48
CA GLY A 184 3.20 -1.01 -10.27
C GLY A 184 4.47 -1.60 -9.66
N GLY A 185 5.63 -1.32 -10.22
CA GLY A 185 6.91 -1.92 -9.84
C GLY A 185 7.51 -1.36 -8.54
N ILE A 186 6.84 -1.50 -7.39
CA ILE A 186 7.47 -1.24 -6.10
C ILE A 186 8.16 -2.49 -5.57
N HIS A 187 9.38 -2.27 -5.07
CA HIS A 187 10.20 -3.30 -4.44
C HIS A 187 10.40 -2.96 -2.96
N ILE A 188 10.08 -3.89 -2.09
CA ILE A 188 10.32 -3.76 -0.65
C ILE A 188 11.53 -4.60 -0.32
N ARG A 189 12.58 -3.98 0.23
CA ARG A 189 13.85 -4.66 0.55
C ARG A 189 14.48 -5.36 -0.66
N ASN A 190 14.39 -4.74 -1.85
CA ASN A 190 14.83 -5.31 -3.13
C ASN A 190 14.13 -6.62 -3.53
N GLU A 191 12.90 -6.88 -3.12
CA GLU A 191 12.16 -8.08 -3.53
C GLU A 191 11.17 -7.77 -4.63
N MET A 192 11.06 -8.66 -5.62
CA MET A 192 10.17 -8.51 -6.78
C MET A 192 8.75 -9.01 -6.49
N GLN A 193 8.59 -9.91 -5.52
CA GLN A 193 7.27 -10.43 -5.16
C GLN A 193 6.36 -9.32 -4.63
N PRO A 194 5.09 -9.27 -5.03
CA PRO A 194 4.16 -8.26 -4.54
C PRO A 194 3.92 -8.42 -3.04
N ALA A 195 3.82 -7.29 -2.34
CA ALA A 195 3.37 -7.27 -0.96
C ALA A 195 1.89 -7.71 -0.86
N GLU A 196 1.52 -8.26 0.28
CA GLU A 196 0.11 -8.55 0.57
C GLU A 196 -0.63 -7.26 0.93
N PHE A 197 -1.63 -6.88 0.13
CA PHE A 197 -2.50 -5.75 0.46
C PHE A 197 -3.65 -6.19 1.35
N ARG A 198 -3.90 -5.43 2.42
CA ARG A 198 -5.06 -5.60 3.31
C ARG A 198 -5.85 -4.31 3.41
N ILE A 199 -7.16 -4.43 3.51
CA ILE A 199 -8.06 -3.31 3.85
C ILE A 199 -8.69 -3.62 5.19
N ASN A 200 -8.42 -2.80 6.19
CA ASN A 200 -8.88 -3.00 7.57
C ASN A 200 -8.53 -4.41 8.10
N GLY A 201 -7.31 -4.90 7.80
CA GLY A 201 -6.82 -6.21 8.21
C GLY A 201 -7.34 -7.41 7.38
N ILE A 202 -8.15 -7.17 6.34
CA ILE A 202 -8.70 -8.22 5.47
C ILE A 202 -7.89 -8.28 4.17
N PRO A 203 -7.27 -9.43 3.81
CA PRO A 203 -6.46 -9.53 2.61
C PRO A 203 -7.30 -9.38 1.35
N LEU A 204 -6.78 -8.62 0.40
CA LEU A 204 -7.32 -8.54 -0.95
C LEU A 204 -6.53 -9.48 -1.86
N PRO A 205 -7.19 -10.36 -2.63
CA PRO A 205 -6.53 -11.12 -3.68
C PRO A 205 -5.74 -10.20 -4.62
N THR A 206 -4.59 -10.64 -5.12
CA THR A 206 -3.70 -9.82 -5.96
C THR A 206 -4.43 -9.28 -7.18
N GLY A 207 -5.09 -10.13 -7.96
CA GLY A 207 -5.82 -9.70 -9.17
C GLY A 207 -4.88 -9.30 -10.31
N LEU A 208 -5.46 -8.81 -11.40
CA LEU A 208 -4.78 -8.35 -12.60
C LEU A 208 -4.78 -6.83 -12.64
N SER A 209 -3.65 -6.20 -12.39
CA SER A 209 -3.44 -4.76 -12.55
C SER A 209 -1.93 -4.54 -12.64
N TYR A 210 -1.45 -4.13 -13.81
CA TYR A 210 -0.02 -3.96 -14.08
C TYR A 210 0.36 -2.50 -14.17
N PHE A 211 -0.43 -1.69 -14.86
CA PHE A 211 -0.16 -0.27 -15.07
C PHE A 211 -1.01 0.62 -14.18
N GLY A 212 -2.25 0.21 -13.92
CA GLY A 212 -3.15 0.93 -13.05
C GLY A 212 -2.96 0.53 -11.59
N GLN A 213 -2.93 1.52 -10.73
CA GLN A 213 -2.96 1.28 -9.30
C GLN A 213 -4.42 1.13 -8.88
N GLY A 214 -4.89 -0.11 -8.75
CA GLY A 214 -6.28 -0.41 -8.42
C GLY A 214 -6.79 0.16 -7.10
N LEU A 215 -5.93 0.86 -6.33
CA LEU A 215 -6.24 1.49 -5.05
C LEU A 215 -5.75 2.95 -5.05
N SER A 216 -6.66 3.89 -4.82
CA SER A 216 -6.33 5.31 -4.64
C SER A 216 -5.98 5.61 -3.18
N PRO A 217 -4.97 6.43 -2.86
CA PRO A 217 -4.67 6.80 -1.47
C PRO A 217 -5.77 7.66 -0.82
N ARG A 218 -6.75 8.16 -1.59
CA ARG A 218 -7.82 9.04 -1.09
C ARG A 218 -8.70 8.41 -0.03
N PHE A 219 -9.02 7.12 -0.15
CA PHE A 219 -9.88 6.46 0.82
C PHE A 219 -9.17 6.06 2.11
N ALA A 220 -7.84 6.15 2.14
CA ALA A 220 -7.07 5.72 3.29
C ALA A 220 -7.00 6.78 4.39
N ASN A 221 -7.14 6.33 5.62
CA ASN A 221 -6.78 7.09 6.81
C ASN A 221 -5.30 6.89 7.16
N SER A 222 -4.77 5.69 6.89
CA SER A 222 -3.34 5.38 6.99
C SER A 222 -2.98 4.16 6.14
N PHE A 223 -1.69 4.10 5.79
CA PHE A 223 -1.02 2.91 5.25
C PHE A 223 0.02 2.46 6.25
N THR A 224 0.02 1.18 6.58
CA THR A 224 1.05 0.59 7.44
C THR A 224 1.79 -0.48 6.64
N LEU A 225 3.07 -0.23 6.36
CA LEU A 225 3.98 -1.24 5.84
C LEU A 225 4.52 -2.06 7.02
N ILE A 226 4.36 -3.38 6.95
CA ILE A 226 4.83 -4.34 7.93
C ILE A 226 5.82 -5.27 7.23
N THR A 227 7.07 -5.27 7.69
CA THR A 227 8.15 -6.08 7.13
C THR A 227 8.86 -6.87 8.24
N GLY A 228 9.81 -7.73 7.87
CA GLY A 228 10.59 -8.50 8.84
C GLY A 228 9.88 -9.79 9.28
N ALA A 229 10.08 -10.19 10.52
CA ALA A 229 9.55 -11.44 11.07
C ALA A 229 8.04 -11.33 11.36
N LEU A 230 7.23 -11.44 10.30
CA LEU A 230 5.78 -11.30 10.37
C LEU A 230 5.14 -12.29 11.34
N PRO A 231 4.17 -11.88 12.18
CA PRO A 231 3.33 -12.76 12.99
C PRO A 231 2.56 -13.81 12.18
N ALA A 232 2.04 -14.85 12.86
CA ALA A 232 1.41 -16.00 12.20
C ALA A 232 0.16 -15.67 11.38
N GLN A 233 -0.53 -14.56 11.66
CA GLN A 233 -1.69 -14.12 10.87
C GLN A 233 -1.34 -13.69 9.45
N TYR A 234 -0.08 -13.30 9.19
CA TYR A 234 0.39 -12.89 7.88
C TYR A 234 1.07 -14.04 7.15
N GLY A 235 0.75 -14.23 5.88
CA GLY A 235 1.31 -15.32 5.09
C GLY A 235 0.98 -15.22 3.62
N LEU A 236 1.44 -16.24 2.85
CA LEU A 236 1.35 -16.27 1.38
C LEU A 236 2.13 -15.16 0.68
N SER A 237 2.85 -14.30 1.42
CA SER A 237 3.83 -13.34 0.92
C SER A 237 5.07 -13.35 1.81
N THR A 238 6.23 -13.17 1.21
CA THR A 238 7.53 -13.08 1.91
C THR A 238 8.06 -11.66 1.97
N THR A 239 7.52 -10.76 1.17
CA THR A 239 8.01 -9.38 0.97
C THR A 239 7.56 -8.46 2.09
N GLY A 240 6.27 -8.52 2.43
CA GLY A 240 5.68 -7.67 3.46
C GLY A 240 4.17 -7.56 3.31
N VAL A 241 3.57 -6.79 4.21
CA VAL A 241 2.14 -6.50 4.24
C VAL A 241 1.94 -5.00 4.21
N ILE A 242 1.03 -4.54 3.37
CA ILE A 242 0.55 -3.15 3.33
C ILE A 242 -0.90 -3.17 3.83
N ASP A 243 -1.09 -2.81 5.10
CA ASP A 243 -2.43 -2.68 5.68
C ASP A 243 -2.95 -1.26 5.53
N ILE A 244 -4.11 -1.14 4.91
CA ILE A 244 -4.79 0.12 4.60
C ILE A 244 -5.94 0.28 5.57
N GLN A 245 -5.86 1.26 6.45
CA GLN A 245 -6.97 1.66 7.30
C GLN A 245 -7.83 2.68 6.55
N THR A 246 -9.11 2.39 6.38
CA THR A 246 -10.00 3.25 5.60
C THR A 246 -10.52 4.44 6.40
N LYS A 247 -10.83 5.54 5.72
CA LYS A 247 -11.66 6.60 6.28
C LYS A 247 -13.06 6.05 6.57
N SER A 248 -13.73 6.64 7.57
CA SER A 248 -15.12 6.35 7.91
C SER A 248 -15.85 7.67 8.17
N GLY A 249 -17.14 7.71 7.88
CA GLY A 249 -17.95 8.92 8.06
C GLY A 249 -18.07 9.39 9.51
N LEU A 250 -17.83 8.50 10.47
CA LEU A 250 -17.82 8.83 11.89
C LEU A 250 -16.57 9.61 12.31
N PHE A 251 -15.40 9.24 11.76
CA PHE A 251 -14.11 9.84 12.10
C PHE A 251 -13.66 10.93 11.11
N ALA A 252 -14.31 11.01 9.94
CA ALA A 252 -14.04 12.01 8.92
C ALA A 252 -15.38 12.52 8.32
N PRO A 253 -16.24 13.18 9.13
CA PRO A 253 -17.50 13.72 8.62
C PRO A 253 -17.26 14.89 7.67
N GLY A 254 -18.21 15.13 6.76
CA GLY A 254 -18.11 16.15 5.71
C GLY A 254 -17.47 15.62 4.44
N GLY A 255 -17.09 16.52 3.55
CA GLY A 255 -16.52 16.13 2.29
C GLY A 255 -15.82 17.27 1.55
N PHE A 256 -15.38 16.96 0.34
CA PHE A 256 -14.85 17.96 -0.58
C PHE A 256 -15.08 17.59 -2.03
N VAL A 257 -14.99 18.59 -2.88
CA VAL A 257 -14.75 18.43 -4.32
C VAL A 257 -13.44 19.14 -4.66
N SER A 258 -12.65 18.51 -5.53
CA SER A 258 -11.33 19.03 -5.88
C SER A 258 -11.09 18.89 -7.38
N MET A 259 -10.33 19.84 -7.92
CA MET A 259 -9.74 19.81 -9.25
C MET A 259 -8.23 19.97 -9.08
N TYR A 260 -7.45 19.05 -9.63
CA TYR A 260 -6.01 19.08 -9.66
C TYR A 260 -5.53 18.83 -11.09
N GLY A 261 -4.48 19.51 -11.54
CA GLY A 261 -3.98 19.33 -12.88
C GLY A 261 -2.75 20.18 -13.17
N GLY A 262 -2.16 20.00 -14.35
CA GLY A 262 -0.95 20.71 -14.74
C GLY A 262 -0.17 20.01 -15.84
N GLY A 263 1.12 19.75 -15.61
CA GLY A 263 2.00 19.16 -16.59
C GLY A 263 1.53 17.81 -17.10
N TYR A 264 2.03 17.42 -18.25
CA TYR A 264 1.59 16.23 -19.01
C TYR A 264 0.09 16.25 -19.34
N ASP A 265 -0.51 17.45 -19.48
CA ASP A 265 -1.95 17.63 -19.68
C ASP A 265 -2.80 16.92 -18.62
N THR A 266 -2.26 16.82 -17.41
CA THR A 266 -2.92 16.11 -16.31
C THR A 266 -4.17 16.84 -15.86
N LEU A 267 -5.28 16.11 -15.75
CA LEU A 267 -6.55 16.54 -15.19
C LEU A 267 -7.06 15.49 -14.22
N GLN A 268 -7.25 15.88 -12.94
CA GLN A 268 -7.69 14.96 -11.88
C GLN A 268 -8.79 15.57 -11.01
N PRO A 269 -10.07 15.56 -11.48
CA PRO A 269 -11.22 15.83 -10.62
C PRO A 269 -11.40 14.73 -9.59
N SER A 270 -11.81 15.11 -8.37
CA SER A 270 -12.08 14.16 -7.29
C SER A 270 -13.12 14.68 -6.32
N ALA A 271 -13.80 13.76 -5.65
CA ALA A 271 -14.76 14.05 -4.60
C ALA A 271 -14.72 12.99 -3.51
N GLU A 272 -14.99 13.40 -2.27
CA GLU A 272 -15.27 12.47 -1.16
C GLU A 272 -16.33 13.06 -0.24
N TYR A 273 -17.09 12.17 0.40
CA TYR A 273 -18.07 12.54 1.41
C TYR A 273 -18.23 11.43 2.43
N GLY A 274 -18.32 11.80 3.69
CA GLY A 274 -18.55 10.91 4.82
C GLY A 274 -19.52 11.48 5.83
N GLY A 275 -20.25 10.60 6.50
CA GLY A 275 -21.20 10.98 7.53
C GLY A 275 -21.69 9.79 8.34
N SER A 276 -22.47 10.09 9.38
CA SER A 276 -23.11 9.08 10.22
C SER A 276 -24.59 9.43 10.44
N PHE A 277 -25.44 8.41 10.47
CA PHE A 277 -26.85 8.56 10.73
C PHE A 277 -27.42 7.27 11.33
N ASP A 278 -28.09 7.33 12.44
CA ASP A 278 -28.80 6.20 13.10
C ASP A 278 -27.94 4.93 13.23
N GLY A 279 -26.69 5.09 13.72
CA GLY A 279 -25.73 4.00 13.87
C GLY A 279 -25.16 3.47 12.54
N TYR A 280 -25.54 4.03 11.40
CA TYR A 280 -24.86 3.83 10.11
C TYR A 280 -23.75 4.85 9.95
N ASN A 281 -22.58 4.39 9.51
CA ASN A 281 -21.47 5.24 9.11
C ASN A 281 -21.15 4.95 7.67
N TYR A 282 -20.99 5.98 6.85
CA TYR A 282 -20.70 5.82 5.44
C TYR A 282 -19.58 6.77 5.01
N TYR A 283 -18.80 6.31 4.06
CA TYR A 283 -17.81 7.13 3.38
C TYR A 283 -17.74 6.69 1.92
N VAL A 284 -17.71 7.66 1.02
CA VAL A 284 -17.57 7.44 -0.42
C VAL A 284 -16.50 8.36 -0.96
N SER A 285 -15.72 7.88 -1.92
CA SER A 285 -14.76 8.69 -2.66
C SER A 285 -14.68 8.26 -4.12
N GLY A 286 -14.29 9.18 -4.98
CA GLY A 286 -14.01 8.90 -6.37
C GLY A 286 -13.05 9.93 -6.94
N ASP A 287 -12.23 9.49 -7.89
CA ASP A 287 -11.35 10.32 -8.68
C ASP A 287 -11.24 9.79 -10.10
N PHE A 288 -11.02 10.70 -11.01
CA PHE A 288 -10.70 10.42 -12.40
C PHE A 288 -9.37 11.08 -12.73
N LEU A 289 -8.46 10.36 -13.37
CA LEU A 289 -7.17 10.86 -13.83
C LEU A 289 -7.08 10.73 -15.34
N SER A 290 -6.75 11.81 -16.03
CA SER A 290 -6.32 11.81 -17.45
C SER A 290 -4.95 12.47 -17.50
N THR A 291 -3.98 11.85 -18.19
CA THR A 291 -2.61 12.35 -18.29
C THR A 291 -1.92 11.81 -19.53
N ASN A 292 -0.98 12.58 -20.10
CA ASN A 292 -0.08 12.15 -21.19
C ASN A 292 1.26 11.58 -20.66
N HIS A 293 1.33 11.27 -19.38
CA HIS A 293 2.38 10.47 -18.77
C HIS A 293 1.71 9.27 -18.12
N GLY A 294 1.41 8.26 -18.97
CA GLY A 294 0.49 7.20 -18.63
C GLY A 294 1.13 6.03 -17.89
N ILE A 295 2.28 5.55 -18.37
CA ILE A 295 2.98 4.39 -17.81
C ILE A 295 4.35 4.81 -17.32
N ASP A 296 5.33 4.90 -18.22
CA ASP A 296 6.72 5.27 -17.92
C ASP A 296 7.33 5.96 -19.13
N GLY A 297 8.23 6.92 -18.90
CA GLY A 297 9.02 7.47 -19.97
C GLY A 297 9.97 6.42 -20.57
N VAL A 298 9.82 6.06 -21.83
CA VAL A 298 10.76 5.18 -22.55
C VAL A 298 11.92 5.94 -23.18
N THR A 299 11.83 7.28 -23.17
CA THR A 299 12.86 8.21 -23.64
C THR A 299 13.11 9.30 -22.59
N PRO A 300 14.25 10.02 -22.63
CA PRO A 300 14.50 11.15 -21.72
C PRO A 300 13.69 12.42 -22.09
N ALA A 301 12.82 12.37 -23.08
CA ALA A 301 12.01 13.52 -23.48
C ALA A 301 10.94 13.86 -22.43
N VAL A 302 10.56 15.13 -22.35
CA VAL A 302 9.47 15.57 -21.49
C VAL A 302 8.14 14.97 -21.93
N THR A 303 7.88 14.96 -23.24
CA THR A 303 6.68 14.39 -23.83
C THR A 303 7.03 13.05 -24.47
N GLN A 304 6.33 12.01 -24.07
CA GLN A 304 6.45 10.68 -24.67
C GLN A 304 5.49 10.57 -25.86
N ILE A 305 5.75 9.62 -26.75
CA ILE A 305 4.89 9.29 -27.88
C ILE A 305 3.98 8.15 -27.43
N HIS A 306 2.67 8.30 -27.60
CA HIS A 306 1.68 7.26 -27.32
C HIS A 306 1.72 6.79 -25.86
N ASP A 307 1.55 7.74 -24.90
CA ASP A 307 1.64 7.47 -23.45
C ASP A 307 0.45 8.08 -22.68
N GLN A 308 -0.73 8.19 -23.32
CA GLN A 308 -1.91 8.68 -22.65
C GLN A 308 -2.51 7.60 -21.72
N SER A 309 -2.96 8.02 -20.57
CA SER A 309 -3.78 7.18 -19.70
C SER A 309 -5.02 7.89 -19.16
N GLU A 310 -6.08 7.10 -18.98
CA GLU A 310 -7.31 7.49 -18.29
C GLU A 310 -7.59 6.47 -17.19
N GLN A 311 -7.79 6.95 -15.95
CA GLN A 311 -8.03 6.07 -14.81
C GLN A 311 -9.21 6.58 -13.99
N LEU A 312 -10.11 5.70 -13.61
CA LEU A 312 -11.25 5.97 -12.74
C LEU A 312 -11.15 5.11 -11.49
N HIS A 313 -11.21 5.74 -10.33
CA HIS A 313 -11.33 5.07 -9.04
C HIS A 313 -12.63 5.44 -8.36
N ALA A 314 -13.28 4.46 -7.73
CA ALA A 314 -14.39 4.69 -6.82
C ALA A 314 -14.28 3.75 -5.62
N PHE A 315 -14.66 4.26 -4.46
CA PHE A 315 -14.61 3.53 -3.20
C PHE A 315 -15.81 3.86 -2.33
N ALA A 316 -16.35 2.86 -1.66
CA ALA A 316 -17.45 3.00 -0.72
C ALA A 316 -17.18 2.16 0.54
N TYR A 317 -17.45 2.75 1.69
CA TYR A 317 -17.43 2.13 3.00
C TYR A 317 -18.78 2.39 3.67
N LEU A 318 -19.39 1.35 4.20
CA LEU A 318 -20.63 1.42 4.97
C LEU A 318 -20.48 0.50 6.18
N ASP A 319 -20.73 1.00 7.37
CA ASP A 319 -20.88 0.14 8.53
C ASP A 319 -22.15 0.46 9.31
N LYS A 320 -22.67 -0.57 9.98
CA LYS A 320 -23.77 -0.48 10.96
C LYS A 320 -23.26 -0.99 12.29
N ILE A 321 -23.26 -0.12 13.28
CA ILE A 321 -23.12 -0.50 14.68
C ILE A 321 -24.49 -1.04 15.12
N ILE A 322 -24.56 -2.34 15.42
CA ILE A 322 -25.80 -3.02 15.85
C ILE A 322 -26.04 -2.72 17.32
N ASP A 323 -25.00 -2.89 18.13
CA ASP A 323 -24.99 -2.63 19.57
C ASP A 323 -23.56 -2.38 20.07
N GLY A 324 -23.35 -2.40 21.39
CA GLY A 324 -22.05 -2.16 22.01
C GLY A 324 -20.98 -3.22 21.72
N GLU A 325 -21.35 -4.38 21.17
CA GLU A 325 -20.46 -5.52 20.94
C GLU A 325 -20.40 -5.92 19.44
N ASN A 326 -21.36 -5.51 18.64
CA ASN A 326 -21.58 -6.04 17.29
C ASN A 326 -21.57 -4.96 16.20
N ARG A 327 -20.82 -5.20 15.13
CA ARG A 327 -20.74 -4.32 13.96
C ARG A 327 -20.69 -5.12 12.66
N VAL A 328 -21.42 -4.66 11.65
CA VAL A 328 -21.32 -5.16 10.27
C VAL A 328 -20.74 -4.07 9.39
N THR A 329 -19.74 -4.42 8.59
CA THR A 329 -19.05 -3.50 7.67
C THR A 329 -19.11 -4.04 6.24
N ALA A 330 -19.47 -3.19 5.29
CA ALA A 330 -19.38 -3.45 3.86
C ALA A 330 -18.42 -2.46 3.20
N ILE A 331 -17.54 -2.97 2.35
CA ILE A 331 -16.56 -2.18 1.58
C ILE A 331 -16.68 -2.58 0.12
N ALA A 332 -16.62 -1.61 -0.80
CA ALA A 332 -16.55 -1.86 -2.23
C ALA A 332 -15.57 -0.90 -2.89
N GLY A 333 -14.86 -1.38 -3.90
CA GLY A 333 -13.97 -0.58 -4.71
C GLY A 333 -14.03 -0.94 -6.18
N LEU A 334 -13.83 0.07 -7.02
CA LEU A 334 -13.80 -0.03 -8.48
C LEU A 334 -12.56 0.72 -9.00
N PHE A 335 -11.86 0.08 -9.92
CA PHE A 335 -10.85 0.68 -10.76
C PHE A 335 -11.14 0.35 -12.23
N ASN A 336 -10.96 1.34 -13.11
CA ASN A 336 -10.95 1.16 -14.55
C ASN A 336 -9.87 2.04 -15.15
N GLY A 337 -8.91 1.44 -15.88
CA GLY A 337 -7.79 2.10 -16.50
C GLY A 337 -7.70 1.80 -17.99
N ARG A 338 -7.33 2.81 -18.78
CA ARG A 338 -6.98 2.71 -20.20
C ARG A 338 -5.62 3.32 -20.39
N PHE A 339 -4.73 2.60 -21.06
CA PHE A 339 -3.34 2.97 -21.23
C PHE A 339 -2.94 2.82 -22.69
N GLU A 340 -2.26 3.80 -23.21
CA GLU A 340 -1.44 3.68 -24.41
C GLU A 340 -0.06 3.14 -23.99
N ILE A 341 0.59 2.35 -24.85
CA ILE A 341 1.93 1.83 -24.58
C ILE A 341 2.92 2.81 -25.20
N PRO A 342 3.84 3.38 -24.41
CA PRO A 342 4.75 4.41 -24.92
C PRO A 342 5.73 3.87 -25.97
N ASN A 343 5.89 4.61 -27.05
CA ASN A 343 6.73 4.25 -28.17
C ASN A 343 8.12 4.89 -28.09
N ASN A 344 9.17 4.08 -28.26
CA ASN A 344 10.54 4.57 -28.43
C ASN A 344 10.91 4.62 -29.92
N PRO A 345 11.08 5.82 -30.51
CA PRO A 345 11.46 5.95 -31.92
C PRO A 345 12.80 5.31 -32.28
N ALA A 346 13.66 5.05 -31.29
CA ALA A 346 14.96 4.43 -31.47
C ALA A 346 14.96 2.91 -31.28
N THR A 347 13.79 2.28 -31.12
CA THR A 347 13.69 0.82 -31.01
C THR A 347 14.25 0.17 -32.25
N PRO A 348 15.27 -0.69 -32.16
CA PRO A 348 15.82 -1.38 -33.30
C PRO A 348 14.84 -2.43 -33.82
N THR A 349 14.95 -2.77 -35.08
CA THR A 349 14.22 -3.89 -35.67
C THR A 349 14.68 -5.21 -35.02
N PHE A 350 13.75 -6.14 -34.89
CA PHE A 350 14.03 -7.46 -34.30
C PHE A 350 15.04 -8.21 -35.20
N SER A 351 16.03 -8.82 -34.55
CA SER A 351 17.11 -9.50 -35.28
C SER A 351 16.57 -10.73 -36.06
N GLY A 352 17.00 -10.84 -37.29
CA GLY A 352 16.64 -11.97 -38.18
C GLY A 352 15.37 -11.73 -39.03
N ILE A 353 14.59 -10.67 -38.76
CA ILE A 353 13.45 -10.29 -39.63
C ILE A 353 13.96 -9.38 -40.74
N THR A 354 13.72 -9.74 -42.00
CA THR A 354 14.13 -8.96 -43.19
C THR A 354 12.95 -8.19 -43.80
N ASP A 355 11.80 -8.81 -43.82
CA ASP A 355 10.55 -8.21 -44.32
C ASP A 355 9.34 -8.68 -43.52
N LEU A 356 8.25 -7.94 -43.58
CA LEU A 356 6.95 -8.24 -43.01
C LEU A 356 5.90 -7.92 -44.06
N ASN A 357 5.10 -8.92 -44.47
CA ASN A 357 4.10 -8.78 -45.53
C ASN A 357 4.68 -8.30 -46.87
N GLY A 358 5.92 -8.68 -47.22
CA GLY A 358 6.62 -8.27 -48.40
C GLY A 358 7.16 -6.82 -48.37
N ILE A 359 7.11 -6.17 -47.20
CA ILE A 359 7.66 -4.82 -46.98
C ILE A 359 8.91 -4.94 -46.14
N PRO A 360 10.05 -4.38 -46.55
CA PRO A 360 11.28 -4.41 -45.77
C PRO A 360 11.05 -3.86 -44.35
N VAL A 361 11.56 -4.51 -43.31
CA VAL A 361 11.38 -4.10 -41.92
C VAL A 361 11.89 -2.68 -41.64
N SER A 362 12.90 -2.23 -42.39
CA SER A 362 13.40 -0.85 -42.36
C SER A 362 12.39 0.22 -42.79
N ALA A 363 11.28 -0.15 -43.40
CA ALA A 363 10.21 0.77 -43.79
C ALA A 363 9.20 0.99 -42.63
N TYR A 364 9.23 0.17 -41.59
CA TYR A 364 8.36 0.33 -40.41
C TYR A 364 8.93 1.35 -39.44
N ASN A 365 8.05 2.09 -38.80
CA ASN A 365 8.42 3.15 -37.86
C ASN A 365 7.89 2.81 -36.45
N PRO A 366 8.76 2.56 -35.47
CA PRO A 366 8.30 2.20 -34.11
C PRO A 366 7.54 3.33 -33.40
N ALA A 367 7.70 4.58 -33.84
CA ALA A 367 6.93 5.71 -33.28
C ALA A 367 5.44 5.67 -33.64
N LEU A 368 5.02 4.85 -34.61
CA LEU A 368 3.63 4.76 -35.10
C LEU A 368 2.87 3.54 -34.58
N LEU A 369 3.46 2.74 -33.68
CA LEU A 369 2.79 1.60 -33.08
C LEU A 369 1.59 2.06 -32.23
N ASP A 370 0.45 1.34 -32.32
CA ASP A 370 -0.77 1.61 -31.57
C ASP A 370 -1.14 0.42 -30.65
N GLU A 371 -0.26 0.14 -29.70
CA GLU A 371 -0.50 -0.87 -28.66
C GLU A 371 -1.21 -0.23 -27.47
N ARG A 372 -2.21 -0.91 -26.90
CA ARG A 372 -3.04 -0.37 -25.82
C ARG A 372 -3.36 -1.43 -24.79
N GLN A 373 -3.57 -1.01 -23.53
CA GLN A 373 -4.03 -1.88 -22.46
C GLN A 373 -5.23 -1.29 -21.72
N ASN A 374 -6.23 -2.13 -21.46
CA ASN A 374 -7.35 -1.80 -20.59
C ASN A 374 -7.31 -2.70 -19.35
N GLU A 375 -7.49 -2.11 -18.19
CA GLU A 375 -7.55 -2.81 -16.90
C GLU A 375 -8.84 -2.48 -16.18
N THR A 376 -9.42 -3.48 -15.53
CA THR A 376 -10.57 -3.29 -14.63
C THR A 376 -10.35 -4.12 -13.38
N SER A 377 -10.60 -3.55 -12.22
CA SER A 377 -10.59 -4.26 -10.95
C SER A 377 -11.77 -3.81 -10.09
N GLN A 378 -12.51 -4.79 -9.56
CA GLN A 378 -13.63 -4.57 -8.66
C GLN A 378 -13.47 -5.48 -7.47
N PHE A 379 -13.70 -4.97 -6.27
CA PHE A 379 -13.68 -5.79 -5.07
C PHE A 379 -14.82 -5.43 -4.12
N GLY A 380 -15.20 -6.41 -3.31
CA GLY A 380 -16.16 -6.24 -2.24
C GLY A 380 -15.72 -7.01 -1.01
N VAL A 381 -16.00 -6.47 0.16
CA VAL A 381 -15.77 -7.10 1.47
C VAL A 381 -17.03 -6.92 2.31
N LEU A 382 -17.48 -8.00 2.94
CA LEU A 382 -18.51 -7.98 3.98
C LEU A 382 -17.92 -8.58 5.25
N SER A 383 -17.97 -7.85 6.37
CA SER A 383 -17.35 -8.26 7.60
C SER A 383 -18.30 -8.09 8.79
N TYR A 384 -18.35 -9.09 9.65
CA TYR A 384 -18.99 -9.03 10.96
C TYR A 384 -17.93 -9.09 12.05
N LEU A 385 -17.96 -8.12 12.96
CA LEU A 385 -17.10 -8.04 14.13
C LEU A 385 -17.95 -8.19 15.39
N HIS A 386 -17.53 -9.12 16.25
CA HIS A 386 -18.02 -9.24 17.63
C HIS A 386 -16.89 -8.92 18.61
N SER A 387 -17.16 -8.08 19.61
CA SER A 387 -16.21 -7.71 20.65
C SER A 387 -16.85 -7.98 22.03
N GLY A 388 -16.59 -9.18 22.55
CA GLY A 388 -17.05 -9.62 23.86
C GLY A 388 -16.06 -9.33 24.98
N PRO A 389 -16.41 -9.65 26.23
CA PRO A 389 -15.53 -9.46 27.38
C PRO A 389 -14.32 -10.43 27.40
N GLU A 390 -14.44 -11.60 26.77
CA GLU A 390 -13.44 -12.67 26.78
C GLU A 390 -12.82 -12.90 25.41
N VAL A 391 -13.60 -12.75 24.34
CA VAL A 391 -13.19 -13.06 22.97
C VAL A 391 -13.68 -11.99 22.01
N ASP A 392 -12.77 -11.48 21.21
CA ASP A 392 -13.05 -10.70 20.02
C ASP A 392 -12.92 -11.61 18.80
N PHE A 393 -13.87 -11.58 17.87
CA PHE A 393 -13.74 -12.30 16.61
C PHE A 393 -14.32 -11.53 15.43
N ARG A 394 -13.78 -11.81 14.26
CA ARG A 394 -14.21 -11.23 12.99
C ARG A 394 -14.39 -12.34 11.96
N VAL A 395 -15.52 -12.32 11.26
CA VAL A 395 -15.75 -13.14 10.07
C VAL A 395 -15.93 -12.22 8.88
N SER A 396 -15.14 -12.44 7.84
CA SER A 396 -15.15 -11.61 6.64
C SER A 396 -15.25 -12.47 5.40
N ALA A 397 -16.13 -12.09 4.48
CA ALA A 397 -16.19 -12.61 3.11
C ALA A 397 -15.69 -11.54 2.16
N PHE A 398 -14.92 -11.92 1.15
CA PHE A 398 -14.41 -11.02 0.14
C PHE A 398 -14.56 -11.59 -1.27
N THR A 399 -14.66 -10.68 -2.22
CA THR A 399 -14.70 -11.01 -3.65
C THR A 399 -13.84 -10.01 -4.41
N LYS A 400 -13.18 -10.46 -5.48
CA LYS A 400 -12.46 -9.59 -6.42
C LYS A 400 -12.61 -10.12 -7.84
N TYR A 401 -12.98 -9.25 -8.75
CA TYR A 401 -12.98 -9.49 -10.18
C TYR A 401 -12.01 -8.53 -10.85
N SER A 402 -11.13 -9.03 -11.69
CA SER A 402 -10.22 -8.20 -12.46
C SER A 402 -10.05 -8.71 -13.88
N THR A 403 -9.81 -7.79 -14.81
CA THR A 403 -9.52 -8.08 -16.21
C THR A 403 -8.37 -7.22 -16.69
N LEU A 404 -7.57 -7.81 -17.57
CA LEU A 404 -6.56 -7.11 -18.32
C LEU A 404 -6.72 -7.48 -19.80
N HIS A 405 -6.82 -6.48 -20.65
CA HIS A 405 -6.94 -6.65 -22.10
C HIS A 405 -5.86 -5.84 -22.79
N PHE A 406 -4.75 -6.49 -23.16
CA PHE A 406 -3.73 -5.92 -24.03
C PHE A 406 -4.15 -6.11 -25.48
N ARG A 407 -4.04 -5.03 -26.25
CA ARG A 407 -4.33 -4.97 -27.68
C ARG A 407 -3.06 -4.65 -28.43
N ARG A 408 -2.68 -5.55 -29.33
CA ARG A 408 -1.54 -5.40 -30.23
C ARG A 408 -1.77 -4.25 -31.23
N ASP A 409 -0.71 -3.82 -31.88
CA ASP A 409 -0.81 -2.95 -33.04
C ASP A 409 -1.75 -3.54 -34.11
N PRO A 410 -2.77 -2.79 -34.59
CA PRO A 410 -3.74 -3.32 -35.54
C PRO A 410 -3.14 -3.71 -36.91
N THR A 411 -1.97 -3.15 -37.25
CA THR A 411 -1.27 -3.43 -38.50
C THR A 411 -0.26 -4.55 -38.39
N LEU A 412 -0.07 -5.12 -37.18
CA LEU A 412 0.97 -6.10 -36.82
C LEU A 412 2.40 -5.59 -37.03
N SER A 413 2.59 -4.28 -37.09
CA SER A 413 3.90 -3.64 -37.27
C SER A 413 4.83 -3.85 -36.08
N ASP A 414 4.29 -4.12 -34.90
CA ASP A 414 5.00 -4.50 -33.68
C ASP A 414 5.87 -5.75 -33.86
N ILE A 415 5.51 -6.67 -34.77
CA ILE A 415 6.36 -7.85 -35.10
C ILE A 415 7.75 -7.40 -35.59
N ALA A 416 7.83 -6.32 -36.37
CA ALA A 416 9.11 -5.83 -36.89
C ALA A 416 10.09 -5.42 -35.78
N PHE A 417 9.60 -5.15 -34.57
CA PHE A 417 10.40 -4.66 -33.43
C PHE A 417 10.44 -5.66 -32.27
N ASN A 418 9.34 -6.35 -32.03
CA ASN A 418 9.19 -7.26 -30.88
C ASN A 418 9.34 -8.74 -31.27
N GLY A 419 9.34 -9.09 -32.60
CA GLY A 419 9.32 -10.44 -33.11
C GLY A 419 7.98 -11.17 -32.94
N ILE A 420 7.06 -10.58 -32.19
CA ILE A 420 5.72 -11.11 -31.89
C ILE A 420 4.72 -9.95 -31.78
N SER A 421 3.49 -10.21 -32.22
CA SER A 421 2.35 -9.32 -32.01
C SER A 421 1.28 -10.08 -31.25
N GLN A 422 0.87 -9.59 -30.07
CA GLN A 422 -0.03 -10.36 -29.19
C GLN A 422 -1.24 -9.56 -28.74
N ASN A 423 -2.44 -10.14 -28.91
CA ASN A 423 -3.60 -9.79 -28.09
C ASN A 423 -3.67 -10.71 -26.87
N ALA A 424 -3.89 -10.16 -25.68
CA ALA A 424 -4.05 -10.95 -24.46
C ALA A 424 -5.27 -10.48 -23.67
N LEU A 425 -6.19 -11.39 -23.37
CA LEU A 425 -7.32 -11.14 -22.49
C LEU A 425 -7.21 -12.07 -21.28
N LEU A 426 -6.85 -11.47 -20.16
CA LEU A 426 -6.73 -12.15 -18.87
C LEU A 426 -7.93 -11.77 -17.99
N LYS A 427 -8.47 -12.74 -17.25
CA LYS A 427 -9.54 -12.52 -16.28
C LYS A 427 -9.29 -13.32 -15.03
N SER A 428 -9.51 -12.70 -13.89
CA SER A 428 -9.45 -13.35 -12.58
C SER A 428 -10.73 -13.05 -11.78
N PHE A 429 -11.28 -14.07 -11.16
CA PHE A 429 -12.40 -13.95 -10.24
C PHE A 429 -12.10 -14.76 -8.97
N ALA A 430 -11.83 -14.04 -7.89
CA ALA A 430 -11.49 -14.59 -6.58
C ALA A 430 -12.61 -14.37 -5.57
N ASN A 431 -12.86 -15.38 -4.73
CA ASN A 431 -13.79 -15.30 -3.61
C ASN A 431 -13.19 -16.01 -2.40
N GLY A 432 -13.36 -15.44 -1.23
CA GLY A 432 -12.79 -16.05 -0.04
C GLY A 432 -13.46 -15.65 1.25
N ILE A 433 -13.02 -16.31 2.30
CA ILE A 433 -13.46 -16.09 3.68
C ILE A 433 -12.23 -16.01 4.56
N GLN A 434 -12.25 -15.09 5.52
CA GLN A 434 -11.29 -15.01 6.60
C GLN A 434 -12.04 -14.98 7.93
N VAL A 435 -11.55 -15.74 8.90
CA VAL A 435 -11.99 -15.71 10.29
C VAL A 435 -10.78 -15.42 11.16
N ASP A 436 -10.90 -14.43 12.01
CA ASP A 436 -9.87 -14.07 13.00
C ASP A 436 -10.50 -14.05 14.40
N ALA A 437 -9.79 -14.52 15.39
CA ALA A 437 -10.21 -14.47 16.77
C ALA A 437 -9.03 -14.16 17.70
N ALA A 438 -9.32 -13.41 18.77
CA ALA A 438 -8.37 -13.13 19.84
C ALA A 438 -9.08 -13.27 21.19
N GLY A 439 -8.51 -13.99 22.14
CA GLY A 439 -9.08 -14.20 23.45
C GLY A 439 -8.02 -14.30 24.54
N LYS A 440 -8.33 -13.77 25.72
CA LYS A 440 -7.48 -13.90 26.91
C LYS A 440 -7.69 -15.27 27.53
N ILE A 441 -6.69 -16.14 27.47
CA ILE A 441 -6.77 -17.52 27.99
C ILE A 441 -6.21 -17.65 29.41
N ALA A 442 -5.31 -16.75 29.79
CA ALA A 442 -4.72 -16.67 31.12
C ALA A 442 -4.15 -15.27 31.40
N ALA A 443 -3.73 -15.00 32.60
CA ALA A 443 -3.04 -13.75 32.92
C ALA A 443 -1.76 -13.61 32.09
N GLY A 444 -1.67 -12.53 31.32
CA GLY A 444 -0.56 -12.25 30.40
C GLY A 444 -0.55 -13.03 29.08
N HIS A 445 -1.53 -13.90 28.81
CA HIS A 445 -1.63 -14.68 27.59
C HIS A 445 -2.85 -14.30 26.77
N THR A 446 -2.64 -13.88 25.51
CA THR A 446 -3.70 -13.64 24.53
C THR A 446 -3.52 -14.60 23.35
N LEU A 447 -4.42 -15.58 23.28
CA LEU A 447 -4.41 -16.53 22.15
C LEU A 447 -5.08 -15.89 20.95
N ARG A 448 -4.40 -15.94 19.80
CA ARG A 448 -4.91 -15.48 18.52
C ARG A 448 -4.95 -16.63 17.55
N SER A 449 -5.99 -16.71 16.77
CA SER A 449 -6.16 -17.78 15.77
C SER A 449 -6.91 -17.28 14.57
N GLY A 450 -6.81 -17.98 13.47
CA GLY A 450 -7.61 -17.68 12.31
C GLY A 450 -7.55 -18.71 11.21
N LEU A 451 -8.47 -18.55 10.28
CA LEU A 451 -8.63 -19.37 9.09
C LEU A 451 -8.76 -18.46 7.88
N PHE A 452 -8.19 -18.87 6.77
CA PHE A 452 -8.31 -18.21 5.48
C PHE A 452 -8.54 -19.24 4.38
N MET A 453 -9.46 -18.92 3.49
CA MET A 453 -9.71 -19.71 2.29
C MET A 453 -9.98 -18.77 1.13
N ASN A 454 -9.29 -18.97 0.02
CA ASN A 454 -9.49 -18.26 -1.24
C ASN A 454 -9.60 -19.23 -2.40
N GLY A 455 -10.67 -19.14 -3.16
CA GLY A 455 -10.83 -19.81 -4.44
C GLY A 455 -10.79 -18.79 -5.57
N GLU A 456 -9.96 -19.02 -6.57
CA GLU A 456 -9.77 -18.11 -7.70
C GLU A 456 -9.91 -18.85 -9.03
N ARG A 457 -10.73 -18.31 -9.91
CA ARG A 457 -10.84 -18.75 -11.31
C ARG A 457 -10.07 -17.78 -12.19
N PHE A 458 -8.97 -18.24 -12.76
CA PHE A 458 -8.19 -17.52 -13.75
C PHE A 458 -8.45 -18.05 -15.16
N THR A 459 -8.52 -17.14 -16.14
CA THR A 459 -8.56 -17.47 -17.56
C THR A 459 -7.65 -16.55 -18.35
N SER A 460 -6.92 -17.13 -19.28
CA SER A 460 -6.06 -16.42 -20.24
C SER A 460 -6.45 -16.84 -21.65
N GLN A 461 -6.66 -15.85 -22.52
CA GLN A 461 -6.88 -16.06 -23.95
C GLN A 461 -5.88 -15.16 -24.69
N THR A 462 -5.01 -15.76 -25.48
CA THR A 462 -4.01 -15.04 -26.25
C THR A 462 -4.09 -15.40 -27.72
N VAL A 463 -3.87 -14.40 -28.57
CA VAL A 463 -3.68 -14.56 -30.02
C VAL A 463 -2.33 -13.95 -30.33
N SER A 464 -1.35 -14.77 -30.66
CA SER A 464 0.02 -14.34 -30.95
C SER A 464 0.33 -14.53 -32.42
N ALA A 465 0.63 -13.45 -33.11
CA ALA A 465 1.12 -13.49 -34.50
C ALA A 465 2.65 -13.53 -34.48
N VAL A 466 3.23 -14.51 -35.15
CA VAL A 466 4.67 -14.76 -35.23
C VAL A 466 5.07 -15.08 -36.67
N LEU A 467 6.31 -14.78 -37.04
CA LEU A 467 6.86 -15.21 -38.32
C LEU A 467 7.46 -16.60 -38.18
N VAL A 468 7.29 -17.42 -39.22
CA VAL A 468 7.91 -18.75 -39.30
C VAL A 468 9.36 -18.59 -39.75
N GLN A 469 10.27 -19.34 -39.16
CA GLN A 469 11.65 -19.36 -39.56
C GLN A 469 11.78 -19.93 -41.02
N ASP A 470 12.51 -19.21 -41.89
CA ASP A 470 12.69 -19.55 -43.28
C ASP A 470 14.13 -19.94 -43.67
N GLY A 471 15.07 -19.76 -42.72
CA GLY A 471 16.46 -20.11 -42.93
C GLY A 471 17.35 -19.77 -41.73
N THR A 472 18.65 -19.73 -42.00
CA THR A 472 19.67 -19.22 -41.11
C THR A 472 20.60 -18.30 -41.87
N ASP A 473 21.10 -17.22 -41.21
CA ASP A 473 22.10 -16.33 -41.76
C ASP A 473 23.50 -17.01 -41.86
N THR A 474 24.48 -16.28 -42.38
CA THR A 474 25.85 -16.76 -42.53
C THR A 474 26.56 -17.05 -41.20
N PHE A 475 26.00 -16.62 -40.10
CA PHE A 475 26.48 -16.85 -38.72
C PHE A 475 25.72 -17.96 -38.00
N GLY A 476 24.71 -18.55 -38.68
CA GLY A 476 23.86 -19.59 -38.10
C GLY A 476 22.67 -19.10 -37.29
N ASN A 477 22.39 -17.79 -37.26
CA ASN A 477 21.22 -17.25 -36.62
C ASN A 477 19.96 -17.49 -37.49
N PRO A 478 18.80 -17.78 -36.87
CA PRO A 478 17.55 -17.93 -37.60
C PRO A 478 17.15 -16.66 -38.35
N THR A 479 16.65 -16.82 -39.58
CA THR A 479 16.05 -15.75 -40.39
C THR A 479 14.56 -16.02 -40.59
N PHE A 480 13.79 -14.94 -40.74
CA PHE A 480 12.33 -14.99 -40.81
C PHE A 480 11.83 -14.07 -41.92
N GLY A 481 10.85 -14.54 -42.68
CA GLY A 481 10.12 -13.72 -43.64
C GLY A 481 10.80 -13.43 -44.98
N SER A 482 11.88 -14.13 -45.35
CA SER A 482 12.65 -13.86 -46.57
C SER A 482 12.09 -14.50 -47.84
N THR A 483 11.06 -15.34 -47.73
CA THR A 483 10.43 -15.97 -48.93
C THR A 483 9.00 -15.49 -49.12
N PRO A 484 8.52 -15.29 -50.37
CA PRO A 484 7.17 -14.74 -50.66
C PRO A 484 6.02 -15.58 -50.08
N THR A 485 6.29 -16.82 -49.72
CA THR A 485 5.28 -17.72 -49.13
C THR A 485 5.23 -17.73 -47.62
N THR A 486 6.22 -17.10 -46.95
CA THR A 486 6.37 -17.11 -45.48
C THR A 486 6.33 -15.71 -44.84
N SER A 487 6.13 -14.66 -45.63
CA SER A 487 6.08 -13.27 -45.17
C SER A 487 4.81 -12.88 -44.40
N PHE A 488 3.82 -13.77 -44.32
CA PHE A 488 2.62 -13.55 -43.53
C PHE A 488 2.75 -14.18 -42.16
N PRO A 489 2.47 -13.42 -41.06
CA PRO A 489 2.51 -13.96 -39.73
C PRO A 489 1.52 -15.11 -39.55
N SER A 490 1.96 -16.16 -38.86
CA SER A 490 1.10 -17.26 -38.42
C SER A 490 0.49 -16.91 -37.05
N GLU A 491 -0.81 -17.15 -36.89
CA GLU A 491 -1.47 -16.92 -35.60
C GLU A 491 -1.53 -18.18 -34.76
N ILE A 492 -1.09 -18.04 -33.50
CA ILE A 492 -1.18 -19.06 -32.46
C ILE A 492 -2.25 -18.64 -31.47
N LEU A 493 -3.29 -19.45 -31.34
CA LEU A 493 -4.35 -19.24 -30.36
C LEU A 493 -4.08 -20.12 -29.13
N ALA A 494 -4.03 -19.51 -27.97
CA ALA A 494 -3.94 -20.22 -26.71
C ALA A 494 -5.06 -19.80 -25.77
N SER A 495 -5.66 -20.78 -25.09
CA SER A 495 -6.70 -20.53 -24.08
C SER A 495 -6.51 -21.46 -22.90
N ILE A 496 -6.30 -20.88 -21.73
CA ILE A 496 -6.17 -21.61 -20.47
C ILE A 496 -7.20 -21.08 -19.47
N GLY A 497 -7.77 -22.00 -18.71
CA GLY A 497 -8.65 -21.70 -17.61
C GLY A 497 -8.42 -22.66 -16.45
N LYS A 498 -8.10 -22.13 -15.27
CA LYS A 498 -7.86 -22.92 -14.06
C LYS A 498 -8.55 -22.30 -12.86
N THR A 499 -9.07 -23.17 -11.98
CA THR A 499 -9.51 -22.75 -10.64
C THR A 499 -8.44 -23.20 -9.66
N GLY A 500 -7.93 -22.29 -8.88
CA GLY A 500 -6.93 -22.53 -7.85
C GLY A 500 -7.50 -22.24 -6.46
N TRP A 501 -6.91 -22.86 -5.45
CA TRP A 501 -7.29 -22.70 -4.07
C TRP A 501 -6.09 -22.41 -3.20
N ALA A 502 -6.29 -21.53 -2.20
CA ALA A 502 -5.34 -21.29 -1.14
C ALA A 502 -6.06 -21.40 0.22
N TYR A 503 -5.44 -22.12 1.14
CA TYR A 503 -5.96 -22.34 2.49
C TYR A 503 -4.89 -21.98 3.49
N SER A 504 -5.29 -21.41 4.61
CA SER A 504 -4.37 -21.14 5.72
C SER A 504 -5.09 -21.31 7.05
N ALA A 505 -4.35 -21.78 8.05
CA ALA A 505 -4.77 -21.77 9.44
C ALA A 505 -3.59 -21.33 10.31
N TRP A 506 -3.84 -20.51 11.33
CA TRP A 506 -2.79 -20.07 12.24
C TRP A 506 -3.25 -20.06 13.68
N LEU A 507 -2.27 -20.22 14.55
CA LEU A 507 -2.43 -20.12 16.00
C LEU A 507 -1.18 -19.45 16.57
N GLN A 508 -1.38 -18.45 17.43
CA GLN A 508 -0.30 -17.69 18.05
C GLN A 508 -0.70 -17.28 19.47
N ASP A 509 0.21 -17.41 20.42
CA ASP A 509 0.08 -16.81 21.74
C ASP A 509 0.92 -15.53 21.82
N GLU A 510 0.30 -14.47 22.29
CA GLU A 510 0.95 -13.24 22.71
C GLU A 510 1.11 -13.30 24.23
N TRP A 511 2.32 -13.60 24.65
CA TRP A 511 2.68 -13.75 26.07
C TRP A 511 3.38 -12.50 26.58
N LYS A 512 2.74 -11.79 27.48
CA LYS A 512 3.35 -10.71 28.27
C LYS A 512 4.15 -11.32 29.41
N VAL A 513 5.42 -11.63 29.14
CA VAL A 513 6.34 -12.26 30.10
C VAL A 513 6.56 -11.37 31.32
N THR A 514 6.70 -10.06 31.06
CA THR A 514 6.73 -8.98 32.04
C THR A 514 5.88 -7.82 31.51
N PRO A 515 5.61 -6.76 32.30
CA PRO A 515 4.95 -5.56 31.77
C PRO A 515 5.65 -4.95 30.56
N ASP A 516 6.97 -5.14 30.46
CA ASP A 516 7.82 -4.50 29.44
C ASP A 516 8.28 -5.47 28.33
N LEU A 517 8.07 -6.80 28.48
CA LEU A 517 8.49 -7.82 27.52
C LEU A 517 7.30 -8.64 27.04
N THR A 518 7.02 -8.56 25.75
CA THR A 518 6.02 -9.40 25.07
C THR A 518 6.75 -10.36 24.12
N VAL A 519 6.38 -11.62 24.15
CA VAL A 519 6.86 -12.67 23.24
C VAL A 519 5.66 -13.24 22.48
N ASN A 520 5.70 -13.18 21.16
CA ASN A 520 4.74 -13.83 20.28
C ASN A 520 5.34 -15.11 19.73
N TYR A 521 4.68 -16.24 19.92
CA TYR A 521 5.11 -17.52 19.37
C TYR A 521 3.90 -18.30 18.84
N GLY A 522 4.11 -19.00 17.74
CA GLY A 522 3.03 -19.75 17.11
C GLY A 522 3.44 -20.36 15.79
N GLY A 523 2.46 -20.69 15.01
CA GLY A 523 2.66 -21.28 13.70
C GLY A 523 1.49 -21.04 12.75
N ARG A 524 1.82 -21.13 11.47
CA ARG A 524 0.87 -21.03 10.39
C ARG A 524 1.03 -22.22 9.46
N PHE A 525 -0.06 -22.83 9.09
CA PHE A 525 -0.12 -23.82 8.03
C PHE A 525 -0.73 -23.20 6.78
N ASP A 526 -0.02 -23.29 5.65
CA ASP A 526 -0.47 -22.84 4.34
C ASP A 526 -0.49 -24.01 3.37
N ALA A 527 -1.52 -24.06 2.52
CA ALA A 527 -1.63 -25.02 1.43
C ALA A 527 -2.21 -24.35 0.18
N VAL A 528 -1.62 -24.61 -0.96
CA VAL A 528 -2.10 -24.13 -2.26
C VAL A 528 -2.27 -25.27 -3.24
N SER A 529 -3.33 -25.17 -4.05
CA SER A 529 -3.59 -26.03 -5.22
C SER A 529 -3.94 -25.12 -6.39
N GLN A 530 -2.91 -24.64 -7.04
CA GLN A 530 -2.95 -23.65 -8.13
C GLN A 530 -2.21 -24.23 -9.36
N PHE A 531 -1.49 -23.44 -10.16
CA PHE A 531 -0.52 -23.95 -11.13
C PHE A 531 0.62 -24.69 -10.43
N VAL A 532 0.92 -24.27 -9.21
CA VAL A 532 1.79 -25.00 -8.29
C VAL A 532 0.96 -25.62 -7.17
N VAL A 533 1.42 -26.78 -6.65
CA VAL A 533 0.79 -27.46 -5.53
C VAL A 533 1.79 -27.63 -4.40
N GLY A 534 1.41 -27.29 -3.19
CA GLY A 534 2.27 -27.50 -2.03
C GLY A 534 1.70 -26.97 -0.75
N SER A 535 2.36 -27.34 0.35
CA SER A 535 1.99 -26.90 1.69
C SER A 535 3.22 -26.73 2.57
N GLN A 536 3.07 -25.98 3.66
CA GLN A 536 4.11 -25.78 4.67
C GLN A 536 3.52 -25.44 6.02
N LEU A 537 4.13 -25.98 7.08
CA LEU A 537 4.00 -25.46 8.44
C LEU A 537 5.12 -24.46 8.69
N SER A 538 4.75 -23.25 9.10
CA SER A 538 5.62 -22.08 9.22
C SER A 538 5.66 -21.61 10.66
N PRO A 539 6.66 -21.98 11.47
CA PRO A 539 6.83 -21.45 12.82
C PRO A 539 7.16 -19.96 12.81
N ARG A 540 6.70 -19.27 13.83
CA ARG A 540 6.88 -17.83 14.06
C ARG A 540 7.30 -17.59 15.51
N LEU A 541 8.26 -16.71 15.69
CA LEU A 541 8.72 -16.26 17.01
C LEU A 541 9.17 -14.81 16.89
N ASN A 542 8.60 -13.92 17.68
CA ASN A 542 9.09 -12.56 17.81
C ASN A 542 8.91 -12.04 19.23
N SER A 543 9.71 -11.06 19.58
CA SER A 543 9.70 -10.41 20.87
C SER A 543 9.79 -8.90 20.72
N VAL A 544 9.11 -8.21 21.61
CA VAL A 544 9.18 -6.75 21.79
C VAL A 544 9.51 -6.47 23.24
N TRP A 545 10.57 -5.73 23.48
CA TRP A 545 11.03 -5.35 24.80
C TRP A 545 11.13 -3.83 24.92
N GLN A 546 10.33 -3.27 25.82
CA GLN A 546 10.45 -1.88 26.28
C GLN A 546 11.62 -1.78 27.27
N ALA A 547 12.86 -1.73 26.74
CA ALA A 547 14.07 -1.80 27.56
C ALA A 547 14.22 -0.60 28.51
N THR A 548 13.71 0.57 28.09
CA THR A 548 13.57 1.79 28.91
C THR A 548 12.26 2.50 28.52
N PRO A 549 11.80 3.51 29.26
CA PRO A 549 10.61 4.28 28.85
C PRO A 549 10.71 4.90 27.45
N THR A 550 11.91 5.03 26.88
CA THR A 550 12.18 5.65 25.60
C THR A 550 12.83 4.72 24.57
N THR A 551 13.12 3.45 24.93
CA THR A 551 13.81 2.48 24.06
C THR A 551 12.98 1.22 23.90
N ILE A 552 12.68 0.88 22.66
CA ILE A 552 12.03 -0.39 22.29
C ILE A 552 13.03 -1.21 21.49
N LEU A 553 13.19 -2.48 21.86
CA LEU A 553 13.95 -3.46 21.11
C LEU A 553 12.99 -4.52 20.56
N HIS A 554 13.24 -5.03 19.37
CA HIS A 554 12.54 -6.19 18.86
C HIS A 554 13.50 -7.18 18.21
N ALA A 555 13.10 -8.44 18.20
CA ALA A 555 13.79 -9.50 17.47
C ALA A 555 12.78 -10.56 17.04
N GLY A 556 13.01 -11.14 15.86
CA GLY A 556 12.08 -12.09 15.31
C GLY A 556 12.69 -13.12 14.37
N TYR A 557 12.00 -14.25 14.26
CA TYR A 557 12.21 -15.29 13.27
C TYR A 557 10.88 -15.68 12.65
N ALA A 558 10.88 -15.77 11.32
CA ALA A 558 9.75 -16.24 10.55
C ALA A 558 10.19 -17.25 9.48
N ARG A 559 9.52 -18.40 9.41
CA ARG A 559 9.54 -19.24 8.22
C ARG A 559 8.39 -18.81 7.31
N LEU A 560 8.69 -18.62 6.01
CA LEU A 560 7.77 -18.01 5.06
C LEU A 560 7.50 -18.98 3.90
N PHE A 561 6.31 -18.86 3.32
CA PHE A 561 5.81 -19.69 2.21
C PHE A 561 5.09 -18.77 1.23
N THR A 562 5.63 -18.63 0.00
CA THR A 562 5.07 -17.77 -1.03
C THR A 562 4.91 -18.55 -2.33
N PRO A 563 3.69 -18.86 -2.75
CA PRO A 563 3.45 -19.35 -4.09
C PRO A 563 3.71 -18.24 -5.13
N PRO A 564 4.13 -18.58 -6.36
CA PRO A 564 4.09 -17.62 -7.46
C PRO A 564 2.67 -17.07 -7.61
N PRO A 565 2.49 -15.81 -8.02
CA PRO A 565 1.17 -15.24 -8.28
C PRO A 565 0.38 -16.14 -9.25
N PHE A 566 -0.86 -16.46 -8.90
CA PHE A 566 -1.65 -17.42 -9.66
C PHE A 566 -1.92 -16.95 -11.09
N GLN A 567 -2.06 -15.65 -11.29
CA GLN A 567 -2.32 -15.01 -12.57
C GLN A 567 -1.12 -15.05 -13.52
N GLU A 568 0.09 -15.20 -12.97
CA GLU A 568 1.36 -15.29 -13.70
C GLU A 568 1.77 -16.76 -14.01
N GLY A 569 0.96 -17.71 -13.55
CA GLY A 569 1.31 -19.13 -13.62
C GLY A 569 1.25 -19.86 -14.95
N PRO A 570 0.55 -19.39 -16.02
CA PRO A 570 0.43 -20.15 -17.25
C PRO A 570 1.67 -20.04 -18.16
N ALA A 571 2.82 -20.53 -17.70
CA ALA A 571 3.96 -20.84 -18.57
C ALA A 571 3.58 -21.84 -19.71
N GLU A 572 2.44 -22.51 -19.59
CA GLU A 572 1.94 -23.42 -20.62
C GLU A 572 1.61 -22.73 -21.95
N ASN A 573 1.21 -21.44 -21.94
CA ASN A 573 1.01 -20.68 -23.17
C ASN A 573 2.32 -20.47 -23.95
N LEU A 574 3.43 -20.48 -23.25
CA LEU A 574 4.76 -20.29 -23.82
C LEU A 574 5.33 -21.59 -24.40
N SER A 575 4.90 -22.76 -23.90
CA SER A 575 5.27 -24.04 -24.48
C SER A 575 4.78 -24.16 -25.92
N GLN A 576 3.61 -23.59 -26.24
CA GLN A 576 3.11 -23.54 -27.63
C GLN A 576 3.96 -22.62 -28.53
N LEU A 577 4.55 -21.55 -27.98
CA LEU A 577 5.53 -20.74 -28.70
C LEU A 577 6.87 -21.46 -28.87
N ASN A 578 7.24 -22.36 -27.93
CA ASN A 578 8.42 -23.20 -28.02
C ASN A 578 8.28 -24.33 -29.06
N ASP A 579 7.07 -24.86 -29.29
CA ASP A 579 6.79 -25.87 -30.30
C ASP A 579 6.88 -25.31 -31.74
N PHE A 580 6.81 -24.01 -31.91
CA PHE A 580 7.22 -23.30 -33.11
C PHE A 580 8.74 -23.14 -33.11
N ASN A 581 9.43 -24.28 -33.30
CA ASN A 581 10.86 -24.35 -33.49
C ASN A 581 11.28 -23.38 -34.60
N GLY A 582 11.89 -22.26 -34.22
CA GLY A 582 12.39 -21.30 -35.14
C GLY A 582 11.75 -19.92 -35.07
N THR A 583 10.92 -19.60 -34.07
CA THR A 583 10.35 -18.26 -33.95
C THR A 583 11.37 -17.20 -33.51
N GLY A 584 12.63 -17.54 -33.20
CA GLY A 584 13.67 -16.60 -32.77
C GLY A 584 13.31 -15.81 -31.49
N LEU A 585 12.18 -16.13 -30.88
CA LEU A 585 11.69 -15.50 -29.63
C LEU A 585 12.57 -15.87 -28.42
N THR A 586 13.45 -16.84 -28.57
CA THR A 586 14.55 -17.05 -27.65
C THR A 586 15.66 -16.07 -28.00
N THR A 587 16.02 -15.21 -27.09
CA THR A 587 16.99 -14.10 -27.21
C THR A 587 18.40 -14.50 -27.64
N SER A 588 18.64 -15.68 -28.13
CA SER A 588 19.93 -16.10 -28.69
C SER A 588 19.88 -17.52 -29.15
N GLY A 589 19.61 -17.91 -30.36
CA GLY A 589 20.02 -19.19 -30.94
C GLY A 589 20.10 -20.44 -30.04
N ALA A 590 19.60 -20.36 -28.84
CA ALA A 590 19.56 -21.45 -27.87
C ALA A 590 18.51 -22.44 -28.32
N THR A 591 18.96 -23.61 -28.68
CA THR A 591 18.09 -24.80 -28.73
C THR A 591 17.19 -24.78 -27.47
N PRO A 592 15.86 -25.00 -27.60
CA PRO A 592 14.98 -25.10 -26.45
C PRO A 592 15.64 -26.01 -25.41
N SER A 593 16.03 -25.45 -24.29
CA SER A 593 16.61 -26.22 -23.21
C SER A 593 15.55 -27.22 -22.77
N THR A 594 15.79 -28.52 -22.93
CA THR A 594 14.93 -29.58 -22.45
C THR A 594 14.78 -29.61 -20.94
N VAL A 595 15.30 -28.60 -20.23
CA VAL A 595 15.34 -28.49 -18.76
C VAL A 595 14.50 -27.30 -18.27
N ASN A 596 13.34 -27.04 -18.86
CA ASN A 596 12.37 -26.15 -18.27
C ASN A 596 11.66 -26.82 -17.08
N GLY A 597 12.25 -26.72 -15.91
CA GLY A 597 11.57 -27.14 -14.69
C GLY A 597 10.29 -26.32 -14.45
N PRO A 598 9.24 -26.94 -13.89
CA PRO A 598 8.03 -26.18 -13.53
C PRO A 598 8.34 -25.13 -12.45
N LEU A 599 7.52 -24.09 -12.38
CA LEU A 599 7.56 -23.11 -11.31
C LEU A 599 7.44 -23.79 -9.95
N LYS A 600 8.17 -23.25 -8.97
CA LYS A 600 8.25 -23.77 -7.60
C LYS A 600 7.85 -22.70 -6.60
N ILE A 601 7.33 -23.15 -5.47
CA ILE A 601 6.95 -22.31 -4.35
C ILE A 601 8.21 -21.83 -3.62
N GLU A 602 8.33 -20.53 -3.40
CA GLU A 602 9.40 -19.96 -2.59
C GLU A 602 9.21 -20.32 -1.11
N ARG A 603 10.31 -20.69 -0.45
CA ARG A 603 10.38 -21.01 0.98
C ARG A 603 11.55 -20.28 1.60
N ALA A 604 11.27 -19.40 2.54
CA ALA A 604 12.30 -18.58 3.14
C ALA A 604 12.36 -18.72 4.67
N ASN A 605 13.54 -18.44 5.23
CA ASN A 605 13.74 -18.16 6.64
C ASN A 605 14.18 -16.70 6.73
N LEU A 606 13.53 -15.95 7.60
CA LEU A 606 13.80 -14.56 7.83
C LEU A 606 14.12 -14.31 9.29
N PHE A 607 15.17 -13.55 9.55
CA PHE A 607 15.59 -13.07 10.85
C PHE A 607 15.58 -11.55 10.81
N ASP A 608 15.12 -10.95 11.89
CA ASP A 608 14.95 -9.52 12.00
C ASP A 608 15.28 -9.08 13.43
N VAL A 609 16.00 -7.96 13.58
CA VAL A 609 16.32 -7.37 14.85
C VAL A 609 16.38 -5.86 14.71
N GLY A 610 15.77 -5.15 15.63
CA GLY A 610 15.75 -3.70 15.56
C GLY A 610 15.62 -3.01 16.91
N ALA A 611 15.82 -1.70 16.86
CA ALA A 611 15.70 -0.81 17.99
C ALA A 611 15.04 0.50 17.58
N ALA A 612 14.14 1.01 18.40
CA ALA A 612 13.56 2.35 18.28
C ALA A 612 13.83 3.14 19.58
N GLN A 613 14.22 4.40 19.43
CA GLN A 613 14.58 5.29 20.52
C GLN A 613 13.89 6.64 20.38
N ASP A 614 13.18 7.05 21.43
CA ASP A 614 12.75 8.43 21.61
C ASP A 614 13.91 9.22 22.22
N LEU A 615 14.59 10.09 21.43
CA LEU A 615 15.77 10.83 21.87
C LEU A 615 15.39 12.06 22.70
N PHE A 616 14.42 12.85 22.24
CA PHE A 616 13.83 13.98 22.94
C PHE A 616 12.42 14.24 22.41
N ALA A 617 11.70 15.19 23.01
CA ALA A 617 10.31 15.46 22.65
C ALA A 617 10.12 15.62 21.13
N GLY A 618 9.38 14.69 20.53
CA GLY A 618 9.05 14.67 19.11
C GLY A 618 10.07 14.01 18.18
N LEU A 619 11.32 13.70 18.61
CA LEU A 619 12.30 13.00 17.79
C LEU A 619 12.37 11.50 18.12
N LYS A 620 12.08 10.67 17.12
CA LYS A 620 12.25 9.22 17.17
C LYS A 620 13.25 8.78 16.11
N VAL A 621 14.10 7.83 16.46
CA VAL A 621 15.01 7.16 15.54
C VAL A 621 14.84 5.67 15.65
N GLY A 622 15.02 4.96 14.55
CA GLY A 622 14.94 3.50 14.48
C GLY A 622 16.04 2.93 13.63
N VAL A 623 16.44 1.71 13.96
CA VAL A 623 17.34 0.88 13.17
C VAL A 623 16.80 -0.53 13.12
N ASP A 624 16.77 -1.12 11.92
CA ASP A 624 16.38 -2.50 11.68
C ASP A 624 17.45 -3.20 10.85
N LEU A 625 17.79 -4.42 11.25
CA LEU A 625 18.70 -5.30 10.52
C LEU A 625 17.95 -6.57 10.19
N TYR A 626 18.02 -7.00 8.94
CA TYR A 626 17.36 -8.21 8.49
C TYR A 626 18.26 -9.10 7.65
N TYR A 627 17.96 -10.40 7.71
CA TYR A 627 18.56 -11.43 6.86
C TYR A 627 17.50 -12.45 6.45
N LYS A 628 17.27 -12.56 5.14
CA LYS A 628 16.37 -13.56 4.53
C LYS A 628 17.16 -14.50 3.66
N PHE A 629 16.93 -15.80 3.83
CA PHE A 629 17.45 -16.85 2.97
C PHE A 629 16.31 -17.65 2.37
N ALA A 630 16.17 -17.63 1.05
CA ALA A 630 15.10 -18.30 0.31
C ALA A 630 15.64 -19.40 -0.62
N ARG A 631 14.84 -20.44 -0.76
CA ARG A 631 14.97 -21.45 -1.82
C ARG A 631 13.82 -21.26 -2.80
N ASN A 632 14.12 -21.50 -4.09
CA ASN A 632 13.18 -21.28 -5.19
C ASN A 632 12.64 -19.84 -5.20
N GLY A 633 13.50 -18.85 -4.97
CA GLY A 633 13.10 -17.44 -5.01
C GLY A 633 12.46 -17.12 -6.34
N VAL A 634 11.26 -16.52 -6.30
CA VAL A 634 10.51 -16.16 -7.52
C VAL A 634 10.91 -14.75 -7.95
N ASP A 635 11.16 -14.60 -9.23
CA ASP A 635 11.43 -13.35 -9.91
C ASP A 635 10.69 -13.33 -11.25
N PHE A 636 10.66 -12.19 -11.92
CA PHE A 636 9.94 -12.01 -13.18
C PHE A 636 10.89 -11.54 -14.27
N GLY A 637 10.68 -12.06 -15.48
CA GLY A 637 11.30 -11.57 -16.70
C GLY A 637 10.23 -11.16 -17.70
N GLN A 638 10.62 -10.47 -18.76
CA GLN A 638 9.76 -10.18 -19.90
C GLN A 638 10.11 -11.09 -21.07
N PHE A 639 9.12 -11.44 -21.87
CA PHE A 639 9.26 -12.21 -23.08
C PHE A 639 8.48 -11.54 -24.20
N GLY A 640 9.16 -11.14 -25.28
CA GLY A 640 8.53 -10.48 -26.41
C GLY A 640 7.94 -9.12 -26.07
N ALA A 641 6.66 -8.92 -26.33
CA ALA A 641 5.97 -7.68 -26.05
C ALA A 641 5.97 -7.31 -24.55
N PRO A 642 5.97 -6.02 -24.20
CA PRO A 642 6.15 -5.55 -22.82
C PRO A 642 5.23 -6.15 -21.76
N ILE A 643 4.09 -6.67 -22.17
CA ILE A 643 3.08 -7.22 -21.24
C ILE A 643 3.32 -8.70 -20.88
N ILE A 644 4.14 -9.43 -21.61
CA ILE A 644 4.36 -10.85 -21.32
C ILE A 644 5.41 -10.95 -20.21
N THR A 645 4.95 -10.89 -18.96
CA THR A 645 5.78 -11.21 -17.80
C THR A 645 5.81 -12.72 -17.57
N ILE A 646 7.02 -13.23 -17.29
CA ILE A 646 7.25 -14.66 -17.04
C ILE A 646 7.86 -14.81 -15.68
N PRO A 647 7.19 -15.45 -14.74
CA PRO A 647 7.79 -15.82 -13.48
C PRO A 647 8.82 -16.95 -13.69
N PHE A 648 9.95 -16.83 -13.00
CA PHE A 648 10.97 -17.85 -12.96
C PHE A 648 11.51 -18.04 -11.54
N ASN A 649 12.24 -19.09 -11.29
CA ASN A 649 12.82 -19.35 -9.98
C ASN A 649 14.33 -19.30 -10.02
N TYR A 650 14.92 -18.55 -9.11
CA TYR A 650 16.29 -18.75 -8.66
C TYR A 650 16.35 -19.92 -7.68
N ARG A 651 17.40 -20.75 -7.76
CA ARG A 651 17.62 -21.85 -6.83
C ARG A 651 17.77 -21.38 -5.38
N ILE A 652 18.52 -20.29 -5.20
CA ILE A 652 18.83 -19.69 -3.91
C ILE A 652 18.77 -18.17 -4.06
N VAL A 653 18.16 -17.51 -3.07
CA VAL A 653 18.18 -16.05 -2.91
C VAL A 653 18.58 -15.73 -1.47
N ALA A 654 19.51 -14.79 -1.30
CA ALA A 654 19.89 -14.21 -0.02
C ALA A 654 19.65 -12.70 -0.05
N ASN A 655 18.88 -12.20 0.88
CA ASN A 655 18.55 -10.78 1.01
C ASN A 655 18.92 -10.30 2.41
N ARG A 656 19.64 -9.19 2.52
CA ARG A 656 20.10 -8.62 3.79
C ARG A 656 20.18 -7.11 3.69
N GLY A 657 19.95 -6.46 4.82
CA GLY A 657 20.03 -5.00 4.84
C GLY A 657 19.95 -4.41 6.23
N VAL A 658 20.17 -3.10 6.23
CA VAL A 658 20.03 -2.20 7.38
C VAL A 658 19.11 -1.06 6.96
N GLU A 659 18.10 -0.79 7.78
CA GLU A 659 17.16 0.32 7.59
C GLU A 659 17.29 1.29 8.77
N LEU A 660 17.47 2.56 8.47
CA LEU A 660 17.50 3.66 9.43
C LEU A 660 16.27 4.52 9.22
N THR A 661 15.57 4.84 10.28
CA THR A 661 14.37 5.68 10.26
C THR A 661 14.50 6.82 11.24
N THR A 662 13.98 7.98 10.86
CA THR A 662 13.90 9.17 11.72
C THR A 662 12.56 9.84 11.51
N THR A 663 11.87 10.19 12.59
CA THR A 663 10.70 11.04 12.55
C THR A 663 10.81 12.13 13.59
N TYR A 664 10.41 13.35 13.23
CA TYR A 664 10.38 14.48 14.14
C TYR A 664 9.09 15.28 13.97
N GLN A 665 8.42 15.53 15.06
CA GLN A 665 7.23 16.37 15.06
C GLN A 665 7.27 17.32 16.26
N ASN A 666 7.19 18.62 15.99
CA ASN A 666 7.13 19.65 17.02
C ASN A 666 6.30 20.83 16.53
N GLY A 667 5.11 20.99 17.10
CA GLY A 667 4.17 22.04 16.70
C GLY A 667 3.86 22.00 15.19
N PRO A 668 4.12 23.12 14.46
CA PRO A 668 3.83 23.22 13.03
C PRO A 668 4.83 22.48 12.13
N PHE A 669 5.94 21.97 12.67
CA PHE A 669 7.01 21.33 11.91
C PHE A 669 6.93 19.80 12.02
N SER A 670 7.00 19.13 10.88
CA SER A 670 7.13 17.68 10.79
C SER A 670 8.22 17.29 9.80
N TYR A 671 8.97 16.25 10.15
CA TYR A 671 10.04 15.68 9.34
C TYR A 671 10.03 14.16 9.43
N TYR A 672 10.33 13.48 8.33
CA TYR A 672 10.74 12.09 8.31
C TYR A 672 11.99 11.92 7.44
N GLY A 673 12.79 10.91 7.74
CA GLY A 673 13.95 10.51 6.95
C GLY A 673 14.19 9.03 7.08
N ASN A 674 14.42 8.36 5.95
CA ASN A 674 14.70 6.94 5.86
C ASN A 674 15.94 6.71 5.00
N LEU A 675 16.76 5.76 5.41
CA LEU A 675 17.90 5.28 4.65
C LEU A 675 17.94 3.76 4.74
N ALA A 676 17.95 3.07 3.61
CA ALA A 676 18.13 1.63 3.55
C ALA A 676 19.39 1.29 2.77
N ILE A 677 20.20 0.38 3.31
CA ILE A 677 21.35 -0.24 2.65
C ILE A 677 21.01 -1.72 2.55
N ALA A 678 20.81 -2.21 1.33
CA ALA A 678 20.28 -3.54 1.08
C ALA A 678 21.03 -4.24 -0.04
N GLN A 679 21.14 -5.56 0.05
CA GLN A 679 21.74 -6.40 -0.98
C GLN A 679 20.89 -7.67 -1.15
N GLN A 680 20.45 -7.90 -2.38
CA GLN A 680 19.83 -9.16 -2.77
C GLN A 680 20.72 -9.89 -3.79
N GLN A 681 21.11 -11.11 -3.47
CA GLN A 681 21.90 -11.99 -4.33
C GLN A 681 21.10 -13.23 -4.68
N ALA A 682 21.09 -13.59 -5.96
CA ALA A 682 20.41 -14.74 -6.50
C ALA A 682 21.41 -15.67 -7.24
N LYS A 683 21.14 -16.97 -7.24
CA LYS A 683 21.99 -17.98 -7.87
C LYS A 683 21.18 -19.11 -8.46
N GLY A 684 21.53 -19.53 -9.69
CA GLY A 684 20.98 -20.68 -10.41
C GLY A 684 19.52 -20.47 -10.81
N ILE A 685 19.21 -20.36 -12.09
CA ILE A 685 17.85 -20.30 -12.64
C ILE A 685 17.35 -21.72 -12.86
N THR A 686 16.17 -22.08 -12.35
CA THR A 686 15.64 -23.47 -12.35
C THR A 686 14.31 -23.65 -13.07
N SER A 687 13.71 -22.57 -13.58
CA SER A 687 12.47 -22.58 -14.37
C SER A 687 12.49 -21.47 -15.39
N ALA A 688 11.69 -21.54 -16.44
CA ALA A 688 11.61 -20.59 -17.54
C ALA A 688 13.00 -20.23 -18.16
N GLN A 689 13.90 -21.21 -18.23
CA GLN A 689 15.28 -21.02 -18.67
C GLN A 689 15.39 -20.57 -20.13
N PHE A 690 14.36 -20.82 -20.95
CA PHE A 690 14.28 -20.36 -22.33
C PHE A 690 14.35 -18.83 -22.48
N ASN A 691 14.09 -18.08 -21.40
CA ASN A 691 14.14 -16.62 -21.39
C ASN A 691 15.56 -16.05 -21.23
N PHE A 692 16.58 -16.91 -21.11
CA PHE A 692 17.95 -16.51 -20.78
C PHE A 692 18.95 -17.16 -21.76
N SER A 693 20.05 -16.46 -22.01
CA SER A 693 21.11 -17.01 -22.83
C SER A 693 21.81 -18.20 -22.15
N PRO A 694 22.36 -19.17 -22.89
CA PRO A 694 23.13 -20.27 -22.31
C PRO A 694 24.32 -19.78 -21.46
N ASP A 695 24.96 -18.71 -21.89
CA ASP A 695 26.10 -18.12 -21.18
C ASP A 695 25.68 -17.50 -19.86
N ASP A 696 24.55 -16.79 -19.82
CA ASP A 696 23.96 -16.25 -18.59
C ASP A 696 23.58 -17.37 -17.62
N LEU A 697 22.90 -18.42 -18.11
CA LEU A 697 22.54 -19.59 -17.31
C LEU A 697 23.77 -20.27 -16.71
N ALA A 698 24.83 -20.49 -17.50
CA ALA A 698 26.08 -21.10 -17.05
C ALA A 698 26.80 -20.22 -16.01
N TYR A 699 26.82 -18.91 -16.23
CA TYR A 699 27.39 -17.97 -15.28
C TYR A 699 26.64 -17.95 -13.95
N ILE A 700 25.31 -17.80 -14.00
CA ILE A 700 24.42 -17.69 -12.82
C ILE A 700 24.38 -19.02 -12.04
N ASP A 701 24.57 -20.16 -12.69
CA ASP A 701 24.63 -21.44 -12.00
C ASP A 701 25.82 -21.57 -11.06
N THR A 702 26.94 -20.94 -11.40
CA THR A 702 28.20 -20.99 -10.64
C THR A 702 28.45 -19.74 -9.80
N HIS A 703 27.96 -18.59 -10.22
CA HIS A 703 28.17 -17.30 -9.56
C HIS A 703 26.85 -16.72 -9.03
N GLY A 704 26.90 -16.03 -7.89
CA GLY A 704 25.78 -15.21 -7.41
C GLY A 704 25.74 -13.88 -8.16
N ILE A 705 24.55 -13.47 -8.59
CA ILE A 705 24.31 -12.17 -9.22
C ILE A 705 23.39 -11.31 -8.33
N GLN A 706 23.40 -10.00 -8.53
CA GLN A 706 22.36 -9.10 -8.01
C GLN A 706 21.13 -9.21 -8.92
N THR A 707 19.94 -9.13 -8.36
CA THR A 707 18.72 -9.03 -9.18
C THR A 707 18.66 -7.67 -9.89
N ASP A 708 17.99 -7.58 -11.02
CA ASP A 708 17.94 -6.39 -11.89
C ASP A 708 17.39 -5.13 -11.20
N HIS A 709 16.36 -5.28 -10.36
CA HIS A 709 15.73 -4.23 -9.59
C HIS A 709 16.46 -3.86 -8.28
N SER A 710 17.56 -4.55 -7.95
CA SER A 710 18.32 -4.28 -6.71
C SER A 710 19.03 -2.95 -6.76
N GLN A 711 18.85 -2.15 -5.69
CA GLN A 711 19.64 -0.96 -5.39
C GLN A 711 20.41 -1.17 -4.09
N LEU A 712 21.69 -0.74 -4.04
CA LEU A 712 22.49 -0.87 -2.82
C LEU A 712 21.99 0.08 -1.72
N MET A 713 21.63 1.30 -2.10
CA MET A 713 21.15 2.31 -1.17
C MET A 713 19.92 3.00 -1.73
N THR A 714 18.90 3.16 -0.89
CA THR A 714 17.72 3.98 -1.14
C THR A 714 17.48 4.90 0.05
N ALA A 715 17.07 6.12 -0.22
CA ALA A 715 16.74 7.09 0.80
C ALA A 715 15.49 7.88 0.43
N SER A 716 14.66 8.15 1.42
CA SER A 716 13.53 9.07 1.31
C SER A 716 13.50 10.02 2.50
N SER A 717 13.13 11.26 2.26
CA SER A 717 13.04 12.27 3.32
C SER A 717 11.96 13.28 2.96
N GLY A 718 11.23 13.76 3.95
CA GLY A 718 10.25 14.81 3.74
C GLY A 718 10.12 15.74 4.93
N LEU A 719 9.81 16.97 4.66
CA LEU A 719 9.55 17.98 5.67
C LEU A 719 8.26 18.76 5.34
N SER A 720 7.59 19.19 6.37
CA SER A 720 6.41 20.07 6.26
C SER A 720 6.41 21.09 7.38
N TYR A 721 6.07 22.32 7.04
CA TYR A 721 5.92 23.42 7.97
C TYR A 721 4.60 24.14 7.73
N VAL A 722 3.81 24.35 8.77
CA VAL A 722 2.54 25.07 8.71
C VAL A 722 2.68 26.44 9.35
N TRP A 723 2.38 27.50 8.59
CA TRP A 723 2.41 28.88 9.05
C TRP A 723 1.16 29.63 8.59
N GLU A 724 0.37 30.11 9.55
CA GLU A 724 -0.85 30.89 9.30
C GLU A 724 -1.76 30.30 8.22
N GLY A 725 -2.07 28.98 8.33
CA GLY A 725 -2.91 28.28 7.37
C GLY A 725 -2.21 27.91 6.04
N THR A 726 -0.95 28.33 5.85
CA THR A 726 -0.12 27.94 4.72
C THR A 726 0.78 26.76 5.10
N ARG A 727 0.74 25.69 4.33
CA ARG A 727 1.65 24.56 4.45
C ARG A 727 2.71 24.63 3.37
N PHE A 728 3.95 24.57 3.76
CA PHE A 728 5.11 24.35 2.90
C PHE A 728 5.58 22.92 3.07
N SER A 729 5.85 22.23 1.98
CA SER A 729 6.31 20.85 1.97
C SER A 729 7.43 20.66 0.97
N ALA A 730 8.35 19.77 1.33
CA ALA A 730 9.39 19.29 0.42
C ALA A 730 9.62 17.81 0.69
N ASP A 731 9.91 17.04 -0.34
CA ASP A 731 10.42 15.68 -0.23
C ASP A 731 11.63 15.43 -1.13
N LEU A 732 12.38 14.40 -0.78
CA LEU A 732 13.56 13.93 -1.49
C LEU A 732 13.46 12.41 -1.60
N LEU A 733 13.66 11.91 -2.82
CA LEU A 733 13.92 10.50 -3.10
C LEU A 733 15.33 10.37 -3.68
N ALA A 734 16.09 9.38 -3.25
CA ALA A 734 17.43 9.13 -3.78
C ALA A 734 17.74 7.62 -3.82
N GLY A 735 18.55 7.21 -4.79
CA GLY A 735 18.97 5.83 -4.93
C GLY A 735 20.29 5.69 -5.69
N THR A 736 20.94 4.53 -5.54
CA THR A 736 22.20 4.20 -6.23
C THR A 736 22.01 3.61 -7.62
N GLY A 737 20.76 3.63 -8.13
CA GLY A 737 20.41 3.06 -9.43
C GLY A 737 20.24 1.53 -9.39
N THR A 738 19.33 1.03 -10.21
CA THR A 738 19.08 -0.42 -10.42
C THR A 738 20.21 -1.06 -11.22
N ARG A 739 20.16 -2.36 -11.41
CA ARG A 739 21.23 -3.11 -12.09
C ARG A 739 21.15 -2.99 -13.61
N THR A 740 22.29 -3.20 -14.26
CA THR A 740 22.42 -3.24 -15.72
C THR A 740 23.48 -4.26 -16.10
N THR A 741 23.34 -4.89 -17.25
CA THR A 741 24.37 -5.76 -17.84
C THR A 741 25.20 -4.94 -18.82
N ARG A 742 26.51 -4.83 -18.57
CA ARG A 742 27.44 -4.15 -19.49
C ARG A 742 27.81 -5.10 -20.64
N PRO A 743 28.03 -4.60 -21.86
CA PRO A 743 28.50 -5.43 -22.96
C PRO A 743 29.75 -6.24 -22.58
N GLY A 744 29.71 -7.56 -22.70
CA GLY A 744 30.80 -8.47 -22.33
C GLY A 744 31.05 -8.61 -20.83
N GLY A 745 30.23 -8.00 -19.99
CA GLY A 745 30.28 -8.12 -18.52
C GLY A 745 29.33 -9.19 -17.99
N PRO A 746 29.43 -9.51 -16.69
CA PRO A 746 28.51 -10.46 -16.06
C PRO A 746 27.07 -9.92 -16.02
N PRO A 747 26.06 -10.83 -16.04
CA PRO A 747 24.64 -10.45 -15.88
C PRO A 747 24.43 -9.57 -14.64
N ASN A 748 23.73 -8.44 -14.80
CA ASN A 748 23.47 -7.44 -13.74
C ASN A 748 24.73 -6.96 -12.99
N GLY A 749 25.90 -7.04 -13.61
CA GLY A 749 27.20 -6.68 -12.98
C GLY A 749 27.46 -5.18 -12.90
N GLY A 750 26.69 -4.37 -13.63
CA GLY A 750 26.74 -2.90 -13.57
C GLY A 750 25.62 -2.32 -12.72
N THR A 751 25.66 -0.98 -12.54
CA THR A 751 24.60 -0.18 -11.95
C THR A 751 24.30 1.01 -12.84
N LEU A 752 23.07 1.45 -12.89
CA LEU A 752 22.69 2.76 -13.40
C LEU A 752 23.31 3.87 -12.54
N PRO A 753 23.46 5.10 -13.03
CA PRO A 753 23.89 6.23 -12.22
C PRO A 753 22.98 6.41 -10.99
N SER A 754 23.57 6.91 -9.90
CA SER A 754 22.80 7.36 -8.73
C SER A 754 21.95 8.57 -9.10
N TYR A 755 20.83 8.71 -8.44
CA TYR A 755 19.86 9.79 -8.69
C TYR A 755 19.35 10.39 -7.39
N SER A 756 18.84 11.62 -7.49
CA SER A 756 18.05 12.26 -6.43
C SER A 756 16.94 13.11 -7.05
N GLN A 757 15.72 12.96 -6.58
CA GLN A 757 14.58 13.76 -7.00
C GLN A 757 14.07 14.58 -5.81
N THR A 758 13.98 15.89 -5.99
CA THR A 758 13.41 16.82 -5.00
C THR A 758 12.09 17.36 -5.49
N ASN A 759 11.05 17.28 -4.66
CA ASN A 759 9.74 17.84 -4.93
C ASN A 759 9.40 18.92 -3.92
N LEU A 760 8.65 19.94 -4.33
CA LEU A 760 8.16 21.01 -3.47
C LEU A 760 6.65 21.17 -3.58
N GLY A 761 6.00 21.52 -2.48
CA GLY A 761 4.59 21.81 -2.43
C GLY A 761 4.27 23.00 -1.53
N VAL A 762 3.28 23.80 -1.92
CA VAL A 762 2.69 24.82 -1.08
C VAL A 762 1.17 24.73 -1.16
N SER A 763 0.51 24.81 -0.01
CA SER A 763 -0.97 24.89 0.02
C SER A 763 -1.43 25.87 1.08
N HIS A 764 -2.53 26.58 0.79
CA HIS A 764 -3.16 27.50 1.72
C HIS A 764 -4.66 27.26 1.75
N THR A 765 -5.25 27.31 2.94
CA THR A 765 -6.69 27.22 3.13
C THR A 765 -7.26 28.59 3.47
N PHE A 766 -8.11 29.08 2.58
CA PHE A 766 -8.84 30.34 2.76
C PHE A 766 -10.19 30.05 3.40
N GLU A 767 -10.47 30.66 4.53
CA GLU A 767 -11.79 30.67 5.16
C GLU A 767 -12.60 31.85 4.62
N LEU A 768 -13.45 31.61 3.61
CA LEU A 768 -14.22 32.64 2.95
C LEU A 768 -15.60 32.78 3.58
N PRO A 769 -16.03 33.99 3.98
CA PRO A 769 -17.39 34.23 4.48
C PRO A 769 -18.43 33.73 3.46
N HIS A 770 -19.44 33.00 3.90
CA HIS A 770 -20.54 32.42 3.11
C HIS A 770 -20.16 31.32 2.09
N VAL A 771 -18.87 31.10 1.82
CA VAL A 771 -18.39 30.06 0.93
C VAL A 771 -17.78 28.90 1.71
N GLY A 772 -17.16 29.16 2.88
CA GLY A 772 -16.45 28.20 3.70
C GLY A 772 -15.01 27.97 3.23
N ALA A 773 -14.40 26.85 3.61
CA ALA A 773 -13.00 26.57 3.37
C ALA A 773 -12.72 26.24 1.89
N ILE A 774 -11.77 26.98 1.30
CA ILE A 774 -11.20 26.71 -0.02
C ILE A 774 -9.70 26.51 0.13
N LYS A 775 -9.19 25.32 -0.18
CA LYS A 775 -7.76 25.03 -0.22
C LYS A 775 -7.23 25.19 -1.64
N VAL A 776 -6.18 25.97 -1.80
CA VAL A 776 -5.42 26.09 -3.05
C VAL A 776 -4.06 25.43 -2.85
N ARG A 777 -3.57 24.74 -3.86
CA ARG A 777 -2.33 24.00 -3.82
C ARG A 777 -1.52 24.23 -5.10
N PHE A 778 -0.19 24.27 -4.94
CA PHE A 778 0.77 24.30 -6.05
C PHE A 778 1.93 23.35 -5.71
N ASP A 779 2.31 22.50 -6.67
CA ASP A 779 3.37 21.50 -6.51
C ASP A 779 4.34 21.54 -7.69
N VAL A 780 5.61 21.28 -7.40
CA VAL A 780 6.70 21.11 -8.38
C VAL A 780 7.32 19.75 -8.13
N ILE A 781 7.22 18.87 -9.10
CA ILE A 781 7.84 17.55 -9.08
C ILE A 781 9.15 17.62 -9.86
N ASN A 782 10.20 16.96 -9.36
CA ASN A 782 11.56 16.98 -9.91
C ASN A 782 12.08 18.41 -10.14
N LEU A 783 12.19 19.18 -9.05
CA LEU A 783 12.56 20.62 -9.07
C LEU A 783 13.79 20.91 -9.91
N PHE A 784 14.81 20.06 -9.86
CA PHE A 784 16.09 20.25 -10.52
C PHE A 784 16.13 19.68 -11.94
N ASP A 785 15.02 19.07 -12.42
CA ASP A 785 14.90 18.45 -13.75
C ASP A 785 15.98 17.37 -13.99
N GLU A 786 16.27 16.59 -12.98
CA GLU A 786 17.23 15.50 -13.08
C GLU A 786 16.70 14.40 -14.03
N ILE A 787 17.51 14.02 -15.01
CA ILE A 787 17.17 12.97 -15.99
C ILE A 787 17.83 11.69 -15.52
N TYR A 788 17.04 10.72 -15.12
CA TYR A 788 17.56 9.44 -14.65
C TYR A 788 16.66 8.28 -15.04
N LEU A 789 17.25 7.10 -15.09
CA LEU A 789 16.56 5.83 -15.36
C LEU A 789 16.19 5.16 -14.04
N LEU A 790 14.95 4.71 -13.96
CA LEU A 790 14.47 3.80 -12.92
C LEU A 790 14.87 2.36 -13.26
N ARG A 791 14.81 1.97 -14.55
CA ARG A 791 15.14 0.63 -15.04
C ARG A 791 15.95 0.71 -16.33
N SER A 792 16.93 -0.20 -16.47
CA SER A 792 17.73 -0.38 -17.68
C SER A 792 17.07 -1.37 -18.63
N SER A 793 17.21 -1.14 -19.94
CA SER A 793 16.83 -2.12 -20.96
C SER A 793 17.83 -3.28 -21.14
N THR A 794 18.97 -3.24 -20.45
CA THR A 794 20.03 -4.25 -20.58
C THR A 794 20.19 -5.14 -19.35
N SER A 795 19.37 -4.96 -18.32
CA SER A 795 19.36 -5.84 -17.15
C SER A 795 18.76 -7.21 -17.50
N LEU A 796 19.14 -8.21 -16.74
CA LEU A 796 18.62 -9.57 -16.91
C LEU A 796 17.13 -9.59 -16.56
N GLY A 797 16.28 -9.93 -17.52
CA GLY A 797 14.83 -9.98 -17.35
C GLY A 797 14.09 -8.67 -17.65
N ALA A 798 14.78 -7.54 -17.85
CA ALA A 798 14.17 -6.27 -18.20
C ALA A 798 14.37 -5.90 -19.68
N PHE A 799 13.33 -5.39 -20.35
CA PHE A 799 13.35 -5.12 -21.79
C PHE A 799 13.15 -3.65 -22.18
N SER A 800 12.30 -2.93 -21.49
CA SER A 800 12.07 -1.51 -21.77
C SER A 800 12.76 -0.64 -20.73
N PRO A 801 13.45 0.44 -21.14
CA PRO A 801 13.95 1.43 -20.21
C PRO A 801 12.77 2.16 -19.58
N ALA A 802 12.90 2.56 -18.32
CA ALA A 802 11.94 3.43 -17.65
C ALA A 802 12.66 4.68 -17.15
N PHE A 803 12.29 5.86 -17.66
CA PHE A 803 12.79 7.14 -17.21
C PHE A 803 11.85 7.73 -16.18
N ALA A 804 12.38 8.31 -15.12
CA ALA A 804 11.61 9.07 -14.16
C ALA A 804 11.01 10.34 -14.79
N PRO A 805 9.94 10.92 -14.17
CA PRO A 805 9.29 12.12 -14.70
C PRO A 805 10.25 13.31 -14.70
N ARG A 806 10.12 14.12 -15.74
CA ARG A 806 10.83 15.39 -15.86
C ARG A 806 10.18 16.44 -14.96
N ARG A 807 10.82 17.59 -14.78
CA ARG A 807 10.26 18.67 -13.96
C ARG A 807 8.88 19.07 -14.43
N THR A 808 7.92 19.04 -13.49
CA THR A 808 6.51 19.24 -13.78
C THR A 808 5.86 20.11 -12.73
N PHE A 809 4.89 20.93 -13.12
CA PHE A 809 4.16 21.86 -12.29
C PHE A 809 2.69 21.48 -12.24
N TYR A 810 2.12 21.46 -11.05
CA TYR A 810 0.71 21.16 -10.83
C TYR A 810 0.06 22.24 -9.95
N ALA A 811 -1.23 22.43 -10.15
CA ALA A 811 -2.06 23.29 -9.31
C ALA A 811 -3.38 22.60 -8.97
N GLY A 812 -3.93 22.92 -7.81
CA GLY A 812 -5.19 22.35 -7.38
C GLY A 812 -6.04 23.32 -6.57
N ILE A 813 -7.34 23.14 -6.66
CA ILE A 813 -8.34 23.82 -5.85
C ILE A 813 -9.29 22.80 -5.25
N THR A 814 -9.55 22.94 -3.95
CA THR A 814 -10.42 22.03 -3.20
C THR A 814 -11.42 22.84 -2.42
N LYS A 815 -12.71 22.61 -2.61
CA LYS A 815 -13.80 23.15 -1.81
C LYS A 815 -14.21 22.11 -0.77
N GLN A 816 -14.13 22.49 0.51
CA GLN A 816 -14.60 21.67 1.63
C GLN A 816 -16.04 22.08 2.05
N PHE A 817 -16.82 21.10 2.55
CA PHE A 817 -18.22 21.31 3.01
C PHE A 817 -18.64 20.30 4.08
#